data_6c9d214744bf2a4344694ac6e1a5cc26
#
_entry.id   6c9d214744bf2a4344694ac6e1a5cc26
#
_cell.length_a   1.000
_cell.length_b   1.000
_cell.length_c   1.000
_cell.angle_alpha   90.00
_cell.angle_beta   90.00
_cell.angle_gamma   90.00
#
_symmetry.space_group_name_H-M   'P 1'
#
loop_
_entity.id
_entity.type
_entity.pdbx_description
1 polymer ?
#
loop_
_entity_poly.entity_id
_entity_poly.type
_entity_poly.pdbx_seq_one_letter_code
_entity_poly.pdbx_strand_id
1 'polypeptide(L)'
;MKIEENTKSKSNENEKSEKSKKSANGTVDPKDKIQQEELSEEDKALQEELELYVHRLEESNVSLYKPALEALRTQIKSSTTSMTSVPKPLKFLRPHYDTLKNLYEKMPTEETKNLLADIISILAMTIDSESHKTNGEALKFRLIGSKVESIGSWGHEYVRHISGEIASEFQSTNELADDYKEKLLNLVEEIIPYNMRHNAEAEACDLLIEIERLDLLDKYIDNEDLCQKVCLYLRSVVPFVPDPDNTNLLKTIMSIFLKFDKLTEACRVAMQLQDIDSLQEIFDNAKKDSSIQKQIAYMIGRQQIILEMDNNDLLDISSNSHLNTHFLTLARELDIMEPKTPDDIYKSHLEAPNRLYSTSVDSARYNLASSFVNGFVNAAFGKDKVLLNDEGNKWLYKNKDLGMFSATGSLGLILLWDVDGGLAQIDKYLYSKEDNIKAGALLACGIVNSGVKNDCDPALALLADYVTNSSNTIQIGAILGLGLAYAGSNRADLISLLTPVLFEKASIEVIGVTALACGLIAVGSGNSEVTSNIIQLLIEKSDVDVKDYFARFLPFALGLCILGKQNSSEAIIEALEVIQNQQFKAMAKTIVEVCAYAATGNVLKIQSLLHICSNSKSDEQSSDEPSGSSTEQTTTSSTSSSSSSSNSSTSSGSSSSKSSSSRKSSSYSKSNSTDNNSSNSEFNIQQAIATIGIGLIAMSEDISCEMAFRTFGHLLRYGDSMVKRSVPLALALTSISNPKLNLLETLSKFSHDSDSEVACNAIFAMGLIGAGTNNARLATMLRQLAQYHVKEPNCLFMVRLAQGLTHLGKGTLTLSPFHSDRQLLLPTALGGLLIVVMSLIDPKYTILKAHYLIYFLVPAIQPRMLITFDEQLNPLPVPVRVGQAVDVVGQAGKPKTITGFQTHTTPVLLSIGERAELATEEYLPLTPILEGFVILRKNPDYVS
;
A
#
# COMPACT_ATOMS: atom_id res chain seq x y z
N MET A 1 13.29 -3.44 54.83
CA MET A 1 14.53 -4.23 55.01
C MET A 1 15.32 -3.92 53.74
N LYS A 2 16.16 -2.89 53.71
CA LYS A 2 17.54 -2.73 54.12
C LYS A 2 18.35 -4.00 53.86
N ILE A 3 19.34 -3.97 52.97
CA ILE A 3 20.75 -3.53 53.09
C ILE A 3 21.35 -3.52 51.68
N GLU A 4 21.86 -2.44 51.06
CA GLU A 4 23.19 -1.86 51.11
C GLU A 4 24.31 -2.90 50.83
N GLU A 5 25.35 -2.74 50.09
CA GLU A 5 26.13 -1.58 49.60
C GLU A 5 27.29 -2.05 48.72
N ASN A 6 27.75 -1.17 47.82
CA ASN A 6 29.16 -0.77 47.52
C ASN A 6 30.05 -1.72 46.68
N THR A 7 30.75 -1.23 45.69
CA THR A 7 31.83 -0.21 45.59
C THR A 7 32.24 -0.04 44.11
N LYS A 8 32.30 1.14 43.60
CA LYS A 8 33.36 2.15 43.33
C LYS A 8 34.62 1.70 42.61
N SER A 9 34.89 2.34 41.45
CA SER A 9 36.01 3.26 41.24
C SER A 9 36.02 3.74 39.78
N LYS A 10 35.85 5.00 39.50
CA LYS A 10 36.80 6.14 39.32
C LYS A 10 37.62 5.97 38.03
N SER A 11 37.80 6.94 37.16
CA SER A 11 37.86 8.39 37.25
C SER A 11 37.88 9.00 35.84
N ASN A 12 37.22 10.10 35.64
CA ASN A 12 37.69 11.50 35.48
C ASN A 12 38.13 11.87 34.07
N GLU A 13 37.48 12.81 33.50
CA GLU A 13 37.46 14.30 33.50
C GLU A 13 38.13 14.80 32.20
N ASN A 14 37.71 15.76 31.41
CA ASN A 14 37.29 17.08 31.77
C ASN A 14 36.53 17.80 30.66
N GLU A 15 35.56 18.59 31.09
CA GLU A 15 34.91 19.70 30.40
C GLU A 15 35.84 20.94 30.27
N LYS A 16 35.52 21.81 29.30
CA LYS A 16 35.27 23.26 29.45
C LYS A 16 35.35 23.92 28.05
N SER A 17 34.28 24.44 27.46
CA SER A 17 33.61 25.74 27.60
C SER A 17 34.58 26.94 27.53
N GLU A 18 34.44 27.85 26.60
CA GLU A 18 33.67 29.08 26.56
C GLU A 18 34.19 30.08 25.49
N LYS A 19 33.24 30.62 24.75
CA LYS A 19 33.00 32.01 24.33
C LYS A 19 34.14 33.06 24.31
N SER A 20 34.34 33.73 23.15
CA SER A 20 33.78 35.10 22.99
C SER A 20 34.39 35.88 21.83
N LYS A 21 33.59 36.46 21.00
CA LYS A 21 33.43 37.82 20.45
C LYS A 21 34.51 38.51 19.62
N LYS A 22 34.07 38.87 18.36
CA LYS A 22 34.16 40.14 17.62
C LYS A 22 35.55 40.63 17.17
N SER A 23 35.82 40.98 15.95
CA SER A 23 35.14 41.91 15.00
C SER A 23 35.94 42.12 13.71
N ALA A 24 35.22 42.34 12.61
CA ALA A 24 35.44 43.27 11.55
C ALA A 24 36.51 43.08 10.47
N ASN A 25 35.95 42.96 9.25
CA ASN A 25 36.33 43.52 7.96
C ASN A 25 37.68 43.19 7.30
N GLY A 26 37.53 42.58 6.10
CA GLY A 26 38.56 42.55 5.08
C GLY A 26 38.21 41.55 4.00
N THR A 27 37.56 42.00 2.93
CA THR A 27 37.40 41.34 1.65
C THR A 27 38.71 40.90 1.05
N VAL A 28 38.92 39.58 0.86
CA VAL A 28 39.81 39.02 -0.14
C VAL A 28 39.30 37.61 -0.51
N ASP A 29 39.20 37.32 -1.78
CA ASP A 29 38.79 36.03 -2.38
C ASP A 29 39.52 34.82 -1.79
N PRO A 30 38.78 33.72 -1.49
CA PRO A 30 39.43 32.44 -1.19
C PRO A 30 39.47 31.54 -2.43
N LYS A 31 40.42 31.80 -3.31
CA LYS A 31 40.97 30.75 -4.18
C LYS A 31 42.28 30.29 -3.55
N ASP A 32 42.39 28.95 -3.40
CA ASP A 32 43.63 28.22 -3.09
C ASP A 32 44.25 28.40 -1.69
N LYS A 33 43.68 27.71 -0.71
CA LYS A 33 44.43 27.05 0.34
C LYS A 33 44.00 25.60 0.46
N ILE A 34 44.53 24.75 -0.41
CA ILE A 34 44.72 23.33 -0.11
C ILE A 34 45.62 23.33 1.12
N GLN A 35 45.08 22.90 2.28
CA GLN A 35 45.93 22.55 3.44
C GLN A 35 46.82 21.39 2.96
N GLN A 36 48.08 21.65 2.73
CA GLN A 36 49.12 20.64 2.71
C GLN A 36 49.14 20.04 4.13
N GLU A 37 48.46 18.92 4.30
CA GLU A 37 48.74 18.01 5.43
C GLU A 37 50.21 17.62 5.25
N GLU A 38 51.07 17.87 6.25
CA GLU A 38 52.44 17.39 6.25
C GLU A 38 52.41 15.86 6.13
N LEU A 39 52.77 15.35 4.92
CA LEU A 39 52.84 13.93 4.66
C LEU A 39 53.84 13.31 5.63
N SER A 40 53.54 12.18 6.20
CA SER A 40 54.48 11.41 7.04
C SER A 40 55.68 11.01 6.21
N GLU A 41 56.86 10.77 6.88
CA GLU A 41 58.04 10.34 6.18
C GLU A 41 57.85 9.03 5.37
N GLU A 42 57.02 8.13 5.86
CA GLU A 42 56.60 6.91 5.15
C GLU A 42 55.77 7.21 3.92
N ASP A 43 54.91 8.23 3.94
CA ASP A 43 54.07 8.63 2.79
C ASP A 43 54.92 9.30 1.72
N LYS A 44 55.88 10.10 2.11
CA LYS A 44 56.83 10.70 1.16
C LYS A 44 57.67 9.63 0.46
N ALA A 45 58.19 8.65 1.22
CA ALA A 45 58.94 7.53 0.65
C ALA A 45 58.10 6.70 -0.31
N LEU A 46 56.83 6.44 0.01
CA LEU A 46 55.89 5.75 -0.87
C LEU A 46 55.60 6.58 -2.15
N GLN A 47 55.43 7.89 -2.02
CA GLN A 47 55.20 8.78 -3.17
C GLN A 47 56.46 8.78 -4.11
N GLU A 48 57.64 8.94 -3.55
CA GLU A 48 58.91 8.92 -4.31
C GLU A 48 59.11 7.56 -5.01
N GLU A 49 58.76 6.46 -4.36
CA GLU A 49 58.86 5.13 -4.95
C GLU A 49 57.88 4.97 -6.15
N LEU A 50 56.63 5.43 -6.00
CA LEU A 50 55.61 5.38 -7.06
C LEU A 50 55.99 6.29 -8.24
N GLU A 51 56.50 7.49 -7.99
CA GLU A 51 57.01 8.41 -9.01
C GLU A 51 58.20 7.80 -9.75
N LEU A 52 59.10 7.10 -9.06
CA LEU A 52 60.22 6.38 -9.67
C LEU A 52 59.73 5.30 -10.63
N TYR A 53 58.65 4.55 -10.26
CA TYR A 53 58.09 3.54 -11.19
C TYR A 53 57.48 4.20 -12.43
N VAL A 54 56.81 5.33 -12.31
CA VAL A 54 56.27 6.08 -13.46
C VAL A 54 57.41 6.58 -14.36
N HIS A 55 58.49 7.15 -13.80
CA HIS A 55 59.67 7.56 -14.57
C HIS A 55 60.38 6.41 -15.32
N ARG A 56 60.42 5.20 -14.69
CA ARG A 56 60.96 4.00 -15.39
C ARG A 56 60.12 3.59 -16.60
N LEU A 57 58.83 3.90 -16.60
CA LEU A 57 57.93 3.66 -17.76
C LEU A 57 58.14 4.73 -18.86
N GLU A 58 58.72 5.89 -18.56
CA GLU A 58 59.11 6.93 -19.54
C GLU A 58 60.45 6.68 -20.20
N GLU A 59 61.34 5.87 -19.58
CA GLU A 59 62.63 5.53 -20.08
C GLU A 59 62.53 4.66 -21.36
N SER A 60 63.49 4.76 -22.26
CA SER A 60 63.52 4.00 -23.53
C SER A 60 63.83 2.50 -23.36
N ASN A 61 64.11 2.03 -22.16
CA ASN A 61 64.53 0.66 -21.87
C ASN A 61 63.30 -0.26 -21.59
N VAL A 62 62.90 -1.00 -22.60
CA VAL A 62 61.72 -1.90 -22.55
C VAL A 62 61.81 -2.98 -21.47
N SER A 63 63.03 -3.39 -21.06
CA SER A 63 63.23 -4.42 -20.03
C SER A 63 62.79 -3.97 -18.62
N LEU A 64 62.66 -2.66 -18.38
CA LEU A 64 62.25 -2.06 -17.10
C LEU A 64 60.74 -1.94 -16.97
N TYR A 65 59.97 -2.02 -18.06
CA TYR A 65 58.49 -1.81 -18.04
C TYR A 65 57.75 -2.86 -17.27
N LYS A 66 57.99 -4.14 -17.52
CA LYS A 66 57.26 -5.22 -16.83
C LYS A 66 57.49 -5.24 -15.31
N PRO A 67 58.78 -5.17 -14.81
CA PRO A 67 59.02 -5.08 -13.39
C PRO A 67 58.39 -3.83 -12.71
N ALA A 68 58.37 -2.68 -13.39
CA ALA A 68 57.77 -1.46 -12.85
C ALA A 68 56.24 -1.58 -12.77
N LEU A 69 55.60 -2.14 -13.80
CA LEU A 69 54.13 -2.37 -13.79
C LEU A 69 53.72 -3.41 -12.74
N GLU A 70 54.48 -4.49 -12.58
CA GLU A 70 54.19 -5.49 -11.55
C GLU A 70 54.39 -4.93 -10.13
N ALA A 71 55.37 -4.03 -9.93
CA ALA A 71 55.56 -3.34 -8.63
C ALA A 71 54.39 -2.37 -8.33
N LEU A 72 54.02 -1.50 -9.32
CA LEU A 72 52.84 -0.62 -9.18
C LEU A 72 51.58 -1.41 -8.85
N ARG A 73 51.35 -2.48 -9.57
CA ARG A 73 50.23 -3.37 -9.35
C ARG A 73 50.18 -3.97 -7.94
N THR A 74 51.34 -4.44 -7.45
CA THR A 74 51.45 -5.03 -6.11
C THR A 74 51.17 -4.00 -5.01
N GLN A 75 51.69 -2.78 -5.16
CA GLN A 75 51.46 -1.66 -4.23
C GLN A 75 49.96 -1.26 -4.19
N ILE A 76 49.34 -1.16 -5.36
CA ILE A 76 47.91 -0.84 -5.44
C ILE A 76 47.07 -1.93 -4.79
N LYS A 77 47.27 -3.21 -5.09
CA LYS A 77 46.53 -4.33 -4.53
C LYS A 77 46.69 -4.49 -3.03
N SER A 78 47.93 -4.30 -2.51
CA SER A 78 48.14 -4.40 -1.05
C SER A 78 47.40 -3.34 -0.27
N SER A 79 47.11 -2.20 -0.89
CA SER A 79 46.41 -1.07 -0.26
C SER A 79 44.89 -1.08 -0.44
N THR A 80 44.37 -1.80 -1.44
CA THR A 80 42.92 -1.83 -1.74
C THR A 80 42.10 -2.80 -0.90
N THR A 81 42.70 -3.60 -0.05
CA THR A 81 42.02 -4.61 0.80
C THR A 81 41.29 -4.04 2.00
N SER A 82 41.47 -2.76 2.34
CA SER A 82 40.82 -2.12 3.51
C SER A 82 40.43 -0.67 3.18
N MET A 83 39.25 -0.46 2.59
CA MET A 83 38.83 0.86 2.12
C MET A 83 37.73 1.52 2.95
N THR A 84 38.11 2.54 3.71
CA THR A 84 37.22 3.62 4.16
C THR A 84 37.54 4.98 3.52
N SER A 85 38.64 5.07 2.76
CA SER A 85 39.07 6.25 2.01
C SER A 85 39.89 5.83 0.81
N VAL A 86 40.09 6.72 -0.20
CA VAL A 86 40.94 6.42 -1.36
C VAL A 86 42.33 5.99 -0.91
N PRO A 87 42.83 4.80 -1.30
CA PRO A 87 44.14 4.31 -0.91
C PRO A 87 45.27 5.27 -1.33
N LYS A 88 46.27 5.40 -0.45
CA LYS A 88 47.39 6.32 -0.68
C LYS A 88 48.08 6.14 -2.01
N PRO A 89 48.39 4.91 -2.48
CA PRO A 89 48.99 4.73 -3.81
C PRO A 89 48.14 5.29 -4.94
N LEU A 90 46.82 5.11 -4.88
CA LEU A 90 45.93 5.66 -5.92
C LEU A 90 45.87 7.19 -5.84
N LYS A 91 45.85 7.78 -4.61
CA LYS A 91 45.90 9.23 -4.42
C LYS A 91 47.19 9.85 -5.01
N PHE A 92 48.35 9.22 -4.82
CA PHE A 92 49.63 9.70 -5.32
C PHE A 92 49.79 9.47 -6.84
N LEU A 93 49.24 8.42 -7.42
CA LEU A 93 49.27 8.15 -8.85
C LEU A 93 48.24 8.96 -9.65
N ARG A 94 47.21 9.52 -9.01
CA ARG A 94 46.17 10.33 -9.67
C ARG A 94 46.70 11.45 -10.58
N PRO A 95 47.72 12.26 -10.20
CA PRO A 95 48.32 13.29 -11.06
C PRO A 95 48.99 12.74 -12.33
N HIS A 96 49.42 11.48 -12.32
CA HIS A 96 50.10 10.83 -13.42
C HIS A 96 49.16 10.09 -14.39
N TYR A 97 47.84 10.22 -14.23
CA TYR A 97 46.86 9.51 -15.05
C TYR A 97 47.02 9.78 -16.55
N ASP A 98 47.07 11.06 -16.95
CA ASP A 98 47.22 11.45 -18.35
C ASP A 98 48.58 11.00 -18.92
N THR A 99 49.61 11.00 -18.10
CA THR A 99 50.95 10.51 -18.50
C THR A 99 50.92 9.02 -18.79
N LEU A 100 50.28 8.22 -17.89
CA LEU A 100 50.14 6.78 -18.06
C LEU A 100 49.24 6.43 -19.27
N LYS A 101 48.20 7.22 -19.52
CA LYS A 101 47.33 7.08 -20.69
C LYS A 101 48.10 7.36 -22.01
N ASN A 102 48.97 8.36 -22.06
CA ASN A 102 49.82 8.66 -23.21
C ASN A 102 50.91 7.59 -23.40
N LEU A 103 51.40 6.98 -22.32
CA LEU A 103 52.35 5.89 -22.37
C LEU A 103 51.72 4.60 -22.89
N TYR A 104 50.44 4.35 -22.59
CA TYR A 104 49.70 3.19 -23.10
C TYR A 104 49.74 3.09 -24.63
N GLU A 105 49.59 4.20 -25.32
CA GLU A 105 49.68 4.24 -26.80
C GLU A 105 51.06 3.90 -27.35
N LYS A 106 52.10 4.14 -26.57
CA LYS A 106 53.53 3.95 -26.96
C LYS A 106 54.09 2.59 -26.53
N MET A 107 53.34 1.75 -25.79
CA MET A 107 53.85 0.49 -25.29
C MET A 107 54.15 -0.52 -26.39
N PRO A 108 55.37 -1.16 -26.36
CA PRO A 108 55.86 -1.96 -27.50
C PRO A 108 55.33 -3.40 -27.51
N THR A 109 54.94 -3.95 -26.35
CA THR A 109 54.44 -5.34 -26.22
C THR A 109 53.03 -5.40 -25.71
N GLU A 110 52.23 -6.33 -26.20
CA GLU A 110 50.80 -6.50 -25.83
C GLU A 110 50.62 -6.85 -24.36
N GLU A 111 51.55 -7.64 -23.79
CA GLU A 111 51.56 -8.02 -22.37
C GLU A 111 51.72 -6.80 -21.45
N THR A 112 52.68 -5.92 -21.72
CA THR A 112 52.87 -4.69 -20.91
C THR A 112 51.76 -3.71 -21.12
N LYS A 113 51.18 -3.66 -22.32
CA LYS A 113 50.01 -2.85 -22.66
C LYS A 113 48.80 -3.23 -21.85
N ASN A 114 48.54 -4.53 -21.73
CA ASN A 114 47.43 -5.06 -20.94
C ASN A 114 47.61 -4.83 -19.43
N LEU A 115 48.84 -4.99 -18.92
CA LEU A 115 49.14 -4.68 -17.51
C LEU A 115 48.97 -3.19 -17.18
N LEU A 116 49.35 -2.32 -18.10
CA LEU A 116 49.17 -0.87 -17.93
C LEU A 116 47.71 -0.48 -18.06
N ALA A 117 46.93 -1.13 -18.93
CA ALA A 117 45.48 -0.94 -19.03
C ALA A 117 44.75 -1.24 -17.72
N ASP A 118 45.09 -2.32 -17.02
CA ASP A 118 44.54 -2.65 -15.72
C ASP A 118 44.79 -1.54 -14.67
N ILE A 119 46.01 -0.97 -14.65
CA ILE A 119 46.38 0.12 -13.76
C ILE A 119 45.63 1.42 -14.12
N ILE A 120 45.49 1.74 -15.39
CA ILE A 120 44.73 2.90 -15.86
C ILE A 120 43.25 2.74 -15.52
N SER A 121 42.67 1.54 -15.66
CA SER A 121 41.30 1.24 -15.33
C SER A 121 40.97 1.56 -13.87
N ILE A 122 41.85 1.15 -12.93
CA ILE A 122 41.60 1.42 -11.50
C ILE A 122 41.86 2.88 -11.13
N LEU A 123 42.79 3.55 -11.80
CA LEU A 123 43.02 4.98 -11.61
C LEU A 123 41.85 5.82 -12.13
N ALA A 124 41.25 5.44 -13.26
CA ALA A 124 40.09 6.11 -13.82
C ALA A 124 38.94 6.21 -12.82
N MET A 125 38.75 5.20 -11.98
CA MET A 125 37.75 5.21 -10.88
C MET A 125 37.96 6.39 -9.88
N THR A 126 39.21 6.84 -9.72
CA THR A 126 39.54 7.86 -8.71
C THR A 126 39.44 9.31 -9.20
N ILE A 127 39.13 9.51 -10.48
CA ILE A 127 39.11 10.83 -11.14
C ILE A 127 37.67 11.33 -11.18
N ASP A 128 37.42 12.57 -10.68
CA ASP A 128 36.10 13.16 -10.69
C ASP A 128 35.55 13.35 -12.11
N SER A 129 34.38 12.81 -12.38
CA SER A 129 33.70 12.87 -13.67
C SER A 129 33.34 14.29 -14.14
N GLU A 130 33.33 15.28 -13.24
CA GLU A 130 33.02 16.68 -13.59
C GLU A 130 34.19 17.43 -14.25
N SER A 131 35.41 17.02 -13.98
CA SER A 131 36.60 17.67 -14.50
C SER A 131 37.16 17.05 -15.80
N HIS A 132 36.90 15.78 -16.04
CA HIS A 132 37.29 15.05 -17.24
C HIS A 132 36.13 14.21 -17.75
N LYS A 133 35.89 14.15 -19.07
CA LYS A 133 34.90 13.25 -19.71
C LYS A 133 35.37 11.78 -19.60
N THR A 134 35.43 11.26 -18.39
CA THR A 134 35.94 9.92 -18.07
C THR A 134 34.84 8.86 -17.97
N ASN A 135 33.60 9.19 -18.32
CA ASN A 135 32.49 8.21 -18.28
C ASN A 135 32.82 7.02 -19.19
N GLY A 136 32.92 5.82 -18.60
CA GLY A 136 33.18 4.56 -19.28
C GLY A 136 34.64 4.27 -19.53
N GLU A 137 35.61 5.12 -19.12
CA GLU A 137 37.03 4.86 -19.33
C GLU A 137 37.55 3.66 -18.50
N ALA A 138 37.08 3.49 -17.26
CA ALA A 138 37.49 2.36 -16.42
C ALA A 138 37.09 1.04 -17.10
N LEU A 139 35.86 0.93 -17.56
CA LEU A 139 35.32 -0.24 -18.26
C LEU A 139 36.08 -0.50 -19.58
N LYS A 140 36.32 0.55 -20.37
CA LYS A 140 37.05 0.45 -21.63
C LYS A 140 38.44 -0.15 -21.45
N PHE A 141 39.23 0.34 -20.49
CA PHE A 141 40.54 -0.19 -20.19
C PHE A 141 40.52 -1.58 -19.56
N ARG A 142 39.46 -1.90 -18.76
CA ARG A 142 39.27 -3.25 -18.24
C ARG A 142 39.02 -4.28 -19.35
N LEU A 143 38.22 -3.94 -20.35
CA LEU A 143 37.94 -4.83 -21.50
C LEU A 143 39.17 -5.12 -22.35
N ILE A 144 40.14 -4.21 -22.36
CA ILE A 144 41.40 -4.34 -23.06
C ILE A 144 42.46 -5.03 -22.18
N GLY A 145 42.37 -4.88 -20.86
CA GLY A 145 43.37 -5.32 -19.90
C GLY A 145 43.59 -6.83 -19.83
N SER A 146 44.43 -7.25 -18.91
CA SER A 146 44.80 -8.66 -18.73
C SER A 146 43.64 -9.50 -18.26
N LYS A 147 43.26 -10.52 -19.02
CA LYS A 147 42.23 -11.52 -18.62
C LYS A 147 42.76 -12.58 -17.64
N VAL A 148 44.00 -12.47 -17.21
CA VAL A 148 44.67 -13.46 -16.35
C VAL A 148 44.17 -13.39 -14.91
N GLU A 149 43.71 -12.23 -14.47
CA GLU A 149 43.28 -12.05 -13.09
C GLU A 149 41.81 -11.67 -12.97
N SER A 150 41.17 -12.23 -11.93
CA SER A 150 39.79 -11.91 -11.63
C SER A 150 39.64 -10.44 -11.23
N ILE A 151 38.54 -9.84 -11.66
CA ILE A 151 38.19 -8.45 -11.34
C ILE A 151 38.19 -8.17 -9.81
N GLY A 152 37.78 -9.15 -9.03
CA GLY A 152 37.72 -9.06 -7.57
C GLY A 152 39.09 -8.89 -6.88
N SER A 153 40.19 -9.20 -7.59
CA SER A 153 41.56 -9.01 -7.05
C SER A 153 41.94 -7.54 -6.83
N TRP A 154 41.18 -6.61 -7.40
CA TRP A 154 41.36 -5.16 -7.26
C TRP A 154 40.52 -4.51 -6.12
N GLY A 155 39.72 -5.29 -5.44
CA GLY A 155 38.90 -4.84 -4.33
C GLY A 155 37.44 -4.56 -4.69
N HIS A 156 36.60 -4.51 -3.65
CA HIS A 156 35.14 -4.44 -3.78
C HIS A 156 34.67 -3.12 -4.45
N GLU A 157 35.28 -1.98 -4.09
CA GLU A 157 34.90 -0.67 -4.66
C GLU A 157 35.19 -0.58 -6.17
N TYR A 158 36.25 -1.24 -6.63
CA TYR A 158 36.51 -1.31 -8.07
C TYR A 158 35.46 -2.13 -8.80
N VAL A 159 35.07 -3.29 -8.23
CA VAL A 159 34.01 -4.11 -8.80
C VAL A 159 32.70 -3.32 -8.88
N ARG A 160 32.36 -2.60 -7.81
CA ARG A 160 31.17 -1.75 -7.74
C ARG A 160 31.18 -0.64 -8.80
N HIS A 161 32.31 0.05 -8.97
CA HIS A 161 32.45 1.10 -9.98
C HIS A 161 32.27 0.57 -11.40
N ILE A 162 32.93 -0.55 -11.72
CA ILE A 162 32.79 -1.21 -13.05
C ILE A 162 31.35 -1.67 -13.27
N SER A 163 30.68 -2.19 -12.24
CA SER A 163 29.25 -2.55 -12.32
C SER A 163 28.38 -1.34 -12.70
N GLY A 164 28.63 -0.17 -12.10
CA GLY A 164 27.94 1.07 -12.43
C GLY A 164 28.21 1.57 -13.86
N GLU A 165 29.45 1.44 -14.34
CA GLU A 165 29.78 1.79 -15.75
C GLU A 165 29.14 0.83 -16.76
N ILE A 166 29.06 -0.48 -16.45
CA ILE A 166 28.36 -1.48 -17.27
C ILE A 166 26.87 -1.12 -17.35
N ALA A 167 26.22 -0.85 -16.21
CA ALA A 167 24.84 -0.45 -16.14
C ALA A 167 24.55 0.81 -16.99
N SER A 168 25.41 1.84 -16.84
CA SER A 168 25.30 3.09 -17.61
C SER A 168 25.44 2.88 -19.11
N GLU A 169 26.32 1.95 -19.53
CA GLU A 169 26.52 1.64 -20.94
C GLU A 169 25.32 0.92 -21.56
N PHE A 170 24.68 0.00 -20.80
CA PHE A 170 23.45 -0.66 -21.22
C PHE A 170 22.27 0.32 -21.34
N GLN A 171 22.20 1.32 -20.47
CA GLN A 171 21.14 2.33 -20.51
C GLN A 171 21.34 3.37 -21.62
N SER A 172 22.58 3.73 -21.94
CA SER A 172 22.90 4.84 -22.85
C SER A 172 22.77 4.48 -24.34
N THR A 173 22.87 3.20 -24.72
CA THR A 173 22.94 2.74 -26.11
C THR A 173 21.85 1.70 -26.39
N ASN A 174 20.80 2.08 -27.10
CA ASN A 174 19.71 1.16 -27.51
C ASN A 174 20.17 0.09 -28.51
N GLU A 175 21.34 0.22 -29.14
CA GLU A 175 21.91 -0.73 -30.10
C GLU A 175 23.42 -0.93 -29.84
N LEU A 176 23.74 -1.72 -28.82
CA LEU A 176 25.12 -2.19 -28.61
C LEU A 176 25.46 -3.25 -29.66
N ALA A 177 26.67 -3.16 -30.29
CA ALA A 177 27.15 -4.21 -31.16
C ALA A 177 27.21 -5.54 -30.41
N ASP A 178 26.77 -6.64 -31.05
CA ASP A 178 26.64 -7.95 -30.40
C ASP A 178 27.98 -8.43 -29.77
N ASP A 179 29.11 -8.24 -30.45
CA ASP A 179 30.45 -8.60 -29.94
C ASP A 179 30.82 -7.81 -28.66
N TYR A 180 30.35 -6.57 -28.55
CA TYR A 180 30.64 -5.73 -27.40
C TYR A 180 29.72 -6.13 -26.22
N LYS A 181 28.47 -6.39 -26.50
CA LYS A 181 27.48 -6.91 -25.52
C LYS A 181 27.93 -8.24 -24.92
N GLU A 182 28.45 -9.15 -25.74
CA GLU A 182 29.00 -10.45 -25.28
C GLU A 182 30.21 -10.26 -24.35
N LYS A 183 31.11 -9.31 -24.64
CA LYS A 183 32.21 -8.99 -23.73
C LYS A 183 31.76 -8.42 -22.40
N LEU A 184 30.76 -7.57 -22.40
CA LEU A 184 30.15 -7.04 -21.16
C LEU A 184 29.48 -8.13 -20.34
N LEU A 185 28.73 -9.02 -20.99
CA LEU A 185 28.07 -10.14 -20.31
C LEU A 185 29.10 -11.12 -19.70
N ASN A 186 30.21 -11.40 -20.40
CA ASN A 186 31.28 -12.21 -19.84
C ASN A 186 31.89 -11.57 -18.57
N LEU A 187 32.00 -10.24 -18.53
CA LEU A 187 32.49 -9.52 -17.36
C LEU A 187 31.45 -9.54 -16.21
N VAL A 188 30.17 -9.45 -16.53
CA VAL A 188 29.05 -9.60 -15.56
C VAL A 188 29.08 -11.00 -14.96
N GLU A 189 29.30 -12.05 -15.77
CA GLU A 189 29.40 -13.45 -15.27
C GLU A 189 30.64 -13.66 -14.37
N GLU A 190 31.62 -12.78 -14.37
CA GLU A 190 32.73 -12.76 -13.43
C GLU A 190 32.41 -11.99 -12.14
N ILE A 191 31.68 -10.87 -12.26
CA ILE A 191 31.31 -9.97 -11.16
C ILE A 191 30.30 -10.63 -10.23
N ILE A 192 29.26 -11.29 -10.75
CA ILE A 192 28.16 -11.82 -9.93
C ILE A 192 28.63 -12.85 -8.92
N PRO A 193 29.40 -13.90 -9.29
CA PRO A 193 29.90 -14.86 -8.29
C PRO A 193 30.82 -14.23 -7.26
N TYR A 194 31.56 -13.18 -7.65
CA TYR A 194 32.38 -12.44 -6.71
C TYR A 194 31.52 -11.75 -5.65
N ASN A 195 30.50 -10.99 -6.06
CA ASN A 195 29.60 -10.28 -5.16
C ASN A 195 28.83 -11.26 -4.25
N MET A 196 28.35 -12.38 -4.78
CA MET A 196 27.65 -13.43 -4.00
C MET A 196 28.52 -14.03 -2.90
N ARG A 197 29.84 -14.23 -3.15
CA ARG A 197 30.79 -14.77 -2.15
C ARG A 197 31.20 -13.75 -1.09
N HIS A 198 31.07 -12.45 -1.36
CA HIS A 198 31.53 -11.38 -0.48
C HIS A 198 30.40 -10.66 0.25
N ASN A 199 29.21 -11.26 0.34
CA ASN A 199 28.01 -10.72 0.97
C ASN A 199 27.56 -9.37 0.36
N ALA A 200 27.75 -9.21 -0.95
CA ALA A 200 27.31 -8.07 -1.74
C ALA A 200 26.16 -8.48 -2.69
N GLU A 201 25.24 -9.28 -2.20
CA GLU A 201 24.13 -9.84 -2.98
C GLU A 201 23.26 -8.73 -3.58
N ALA A 202 23.05 -7.63 -2.85
CA ALA A 202 22.32 -6.46 -3.31
C ALA A 202 22.94 -5.85 -4.57
N GLU A 203 24.26 -5.66 -4.59
CA GLU A 203 24.97 -5.09 -5.74
C GLU A 203 24.94 -6.01 -6.97
N ALA A 204 24.93 -7.33 -6.75
CA ALA A 204 24.75 -8.29 -7.84
C ALA A 204 23.33 -8.21 -8.43
N CYS A 205 22.31 -8.08 -7.59
CA CYS A 205 20.92 -7.93 -8.01
C CYS A 205 20.72 -6.62 -8.77
N ASP A 206 21.25 -5.49 -8.26
CA ASP A 206 21.12 -4.18 -8.90
C ASP A 206 21.73 -4.20 -10.29
N LEU A 207 22.93 -4.77 -10.45
CA LEU A 207 23.56 -4.89 -11.77
C LEU A 207 22.67 -5.70 -12.74
N LEU A 208 22.08 -6.81 -12.28
CA LEU A 208 21.25 -7.66 -13.13
C LEU A 208 19.89 -7.02 -13.48
N ILE A 209 19.36 -6.20 -12.60
CA ILE A 209 18.14 -5.40 -12.86
C ILE A 209 18.45 -4.38 -13.96
N GLU A 210 19.56 -3.64 -13.85
CA GLU A 210 19.94 -2.58 -14.77
C GLU A 210 20.27 -3.10 -16.19
N ILE A 211 20.79 -4.33 -16.32
CA ILE A 211 21.06 -4.96 -17.60
C ILE A 211 19.93 -5.87 -18.11
N GLU A 212 18.79 -5.93 -17.40
CA GLU A 212 17.61 -6.76 -17.73
C GLU A 212 17.91 -8.26 -17.87
N ARG A 213 18.86 -8.80 -17.10
CA ARG A 213 19.30 -10.20 -17.16
C ARG A 213 19.16 -10.93 -15.82
N LEU A 214 17.98 -10.81 -15.20
CA LEU A 214 17.64 -11.50 -13.95
C LEU A 214 17.67 -13.04 -14.06
N ASP A 215 17.54 -13.57 -15.27
CA ASP A 215 17.65 -14.99 -15.57
C ASP A 215 18.99 -15.63 -15.11
N LEU A 216 20.03 -14.82 -15.03
CA LEU A 216 21.35 -15.29 -14.57
C LEU A 216 21.39 -15.57 -13.06
N LEU A 217 20.50 -15.00 -12.27
CA LEU A 217 20.48 -15.22 -10.80
C LEU A 217 20.31 -16.70 -10.45
N ASP A 218 19.44 -17.40 -11.18
CA ASP A 218 19.17 -18.80 -10.92
C ASP A 218 20.44 -19.68 -11.02
N LYS A 219 21.39 -19.29 -11.85
CA LYS A 219 22.67 -19.99 -12.04
C LYS A 219 23.61 -19.86 -10.83
N TYR A 220 23.56 -18.75 -10.10
CA TYR A 220 24.55 -18.38 -9.08
C TYR A 220 24.06 -18.51 -7.63
N ILE A 221 22.79 -18.85 -7.42
CA ILE A 221 22.26 -19.12 -6.09
C ILE A 221 22.35 -20.62 -5.82
N ASP A 222 23.32 -21.00 -4.96
CA ASP A 222 23.66 -22.39 -4.68
C ASP A 222 23.18 -22.85 -3.29
N ASN A 223 22.87 -21.94 -2.38
CA ASN A 223 22.50 -22.28 -1.01
C ASN A 223 21.25 -21.54 -0.53
N GLU A 224 20.66 -22.05 0.52
CA GLU A 224 19.41 -21.56 1.08
C GLU A 224 19.53 -20.17 1.71
N ASP A 225 20.69 -19.85 2.32
CA ASP A 225 20.94 -18.53 2.90
C ASP A 225 20.99 -17.42 1.82
N LEU A 226 21.66 -17.71 0.69
CA LEU A 226 21.69 -16.80 -0.46
C LEU A 226 20.30 -16.64 -1.07
N CYS A 227 19.56 -17.73 -1.24
CA CYS A 227 18.19 -17.71 -1.69
C CYS A 227 17.36 -16.72 -0.84
N GLN A 228 17.42 -16.85 0.48
CA GLN A 228 16.65 -16.00 1.39
C GLN A 228 17.04 -14.53 1.30
N LYS A 229 18.35 -14.22 1.28
CA LYS A 229 18.86 -12.84 1.19
C LYS A 229 18.50 -12.18 -0.13
N VAL A 230 18.73 -12.87 -1.26
CA VAL A 230 18.45 -12.38 -2.60
C VAL A 230 16.94 -12.14 -2.77
N CYS A 231 16.11 -13.11 -2.41
CA CYS A 231 14.66 -12.96 -2.54
C CYS A 231 14.10 -11.86 -1.65
N LEU A 232 14.60 -11.67 -0.42
CA LEU A 232 14.21 -10.56 0.44
C LEU A 232 14.63 -9.22 -0.14
N TYR A 233 15.84 -9.13 -0.71
CA TYR A 233 16.31 -7.93 -1.36
C TYR A 233 15.46 -7.56 -2.58
N LEU A 234 15.32 -8.47 -3.54
CA LEU A 234 14.49 -8.25 -4.74
C LEU A 234 13.06 -7.85 -4.37
N ARG A 235 12.48 -8.50 -3.35
CA ARG A 235 11.14 -8.19 -2.88
C ARG A 235 11.02 -6.78 -2.31
N SER A 236 12.08 -6.25 -1.69
CA SER A 236 12.12 -4.88 -1.20
C SER A 236 12.20 -3.85 -2.34
N VAL A 237 12.68 -4.25 -3.51
CA VAL A 237 12.83 -3.40 -4.70
C VAL A 237 11.54 -3.35 -5.54
N VAL A 238 10.75 -4.44 -5.55
CA VAL A 238 9.52 -4.56 -6.36
C VAL A 238 8.59 -3.33 -6.32
N PRO A 239 8.30 -2.69 -5.16
CA PRO A 239 7.41 -1.54 -5.12
C PRO A 239 7.96 -0.28 -5.79
N PHE A 240 9.26 -0.22 -6.05
CA PHE A 240 9.93 0.96 -6.62
C PHE A 240 10.19 0.85 -8.11
N VAL A 241 9.94 -0.32 -8.69
CA VAL A 241 10.18 -0.61 -10.10
C VAL A 241 8.85 -0.61 -10.86
N PRO A 242 8.76 0.09 -12.02
CA PRO A 242 7.52 0.13 -12.79
C PRO A 242 7.21 -1.22 -13.46
N ASP A 243 5.97 -1.39 -13.90
CA ASP A 243 5.58 -2.50 -14.76
C ASP A 243 6.19 -2.29 -16.18
N PRO A 244 6.72 -3.33 -16.87
CA PRO A 244 6.66 -4.77 -16.57
C PRO A 244 7.79 -5.33 -15.70
N ASP A 245 8.76 -4.54 -15.30
CA ASP A 245 9.96 -5.02 -14.61
C ASP A 245 9.66 -5.54 -13.21
N ASN A 246 8.71 -4.93 -12.49
CA ASN A 246 8.22 -5.44 -11.22
C ASN A 246 7.65 -6.87 -11.34
N THR A 247 6.93 -7.15 -12.43
CA THR A 247 6.38 -8.48 -12.73
C THR A 247 7.52 -9.48 -13.02
N ASN A 248 8.56 -9.06 -13.74
CA ASN A 248 9.73 -9.89 -14.03
C ASN A 248 10.50 -10.22 -12.75
N LEU A 249 10.68 -9.24 -11.85
CA LEU A 249 11.26 -9.45 -10.52
C LEU A 249 10.51 -10.50 -9.72
N LEU A 250 9.18 -10.40 -9.65
CA LEU A 250 8.36 -11.37 -8.94
C LEU A 250 8.43 -12.77 -9.55
N LYS A 251 8.43 -12.89 -10.87
CA LYS A 251 8.62 -14.19 -11.55
C LYS A 251 9.97 -14.81 -11.24
N THR A 252 11.03 -14.01 -11.21
CA THR A 252 12.39 -14.47 -10.84
C THR A 252 12.42 -14.93 -9.38
N ILE A 253 11.84 -14.19 -8.45
CA ILE A 253 11.73 -14.59 -7.03
C ILE A 253 10.98 -15.92 -6.92
N MET A 254 9.88 -16.08 -7.65
CA MET A 254 9.08 -17.29 -7.64
C MET A 254 9.90 -18.50 -8.15
N SER A 255 10.63 -18.37 -9.27
CA SER A 255 11.48 -19.43 -9.82
C SER A 255 12.58 -19.86 -8.85
N ILE A 256 13.21 -18.89 -8.17
CA ILE A 256 14.23 -19.17 -7.15
C ILE A 256 13.63 -19.95 -5.97
N PHE A 257 12.46 -19.56 -5.45
CA PHE A 257 11.80 -20.31 -4.37
C PHE A 257 11.41 -21.72 -4.79
N LEU A 258 10.94 -21.91 -6.04
CA LEU A 258 10.63 -23.25 -6.57
C LEU A 258 11.87 -24.13 -6.68
N LYS A 259 13.01 -23.58 -7.09
CA LYS A 259 14.29 -24.28 -7.13
C LYS A 259 14.72 -24.84 -5.76
N PHE A 260 14.41 -24.11 -4.68
CA PHE A 260 14.73 -24.53 -3.29
C PHE A 260 13.58 -25.23 -2.57
N ASP A 261 12.53 -25.65 -3.28
CA ASP A 261 11.34 -26.33 -2.74
C ASP A 261 10.62 -25.56 -1.62
N LYS A 262 10.74 -24.20 -1.64
CA LYS A 262 10.04 -23.30 -0.72
C LYS A 262 8.65 -22.93 -1.25
N LEU A 263 7.76 -23.93 -1.28
CA LEU A 263 6.47 -23.83 -1.94
C LEU A 263 5.53 -22.80 -1.29
N THR A 264 5.59 -22.60 0.03
CA THR A 264 4.76 -21.59 0.72
C THR A 264 5.16 -20.16 0.38
N GLU A 265 6.46 -19.89 0.22
CA GLU A 265 6.96 -18.59 -0.24
C GLU A 265 6.66 -18.38 -1.72
N ALA A 266 6.87 -19.38 -2.56
CA ALA A 266 6.52 -19.33 -3.98
C ALA A 266 5.02 -19.06 -4.17
N CYS A 267 4.16 -19.73 -3.41
CA CYS A 267 2.71 -19.51 -3.41
C CYS A 267 2.36 -18.05 -3.07
N ARG A 268 3.02 -17.45 -2.08
CA ARG A 268 2.80 -16.05 -1.70
C ARG A 268 3.16 -15.07 -2.82
N VAL A 269 4.25 -15.35 -3.55
CA VAL A 269 4.66 -14.54 -4.71
C VAL A 269 3.69 -14.72 -5.87
N ALA A 270 3.23 -15.93 -6.16
CA ALA A 270 2.23 -16.20 -7.18
C ALA A 270 0.88 -15.53 -6.88
N MET A 271 0.47 -15.45 -5.60
CA MET A 271 -0.70 -14.67 -5.18
C MET A 271 -0.49 -13.17 -5.41
N GLN A 272 0.71 -12.65 -5.22
CA GLN A 272 1.04 -11.24 -5.49
C GLN A 272 0.99 -10.94 -6.99
N LEU A 273 1.44 -11.87 -7.83
CA LEU A 273 1.31 -11.81 -9.29
C LEU A 273 -0.13 -11.96 -9.78
N GLN A 274 -1.04 -12.49 -8.94
CA GLN A 274 -2.41 -12.89 -9.32
C GLN A 274 -2.40 -13.90 -10.49
N ASP A 275 -1.43 -14.78 -10.53
CA ASP A 275 -1.25 -15.80 -11.54
C ASP A 275 -1.83 -17.14 -11.04
N ILE A 276 -3.04 -17.46 -11.52
CA ILE A 276 -3.80 -18.64 -11.08
C ILE A 276 -3.16 -19.93 -11.60
N ASP A 277 -2.59 -19.90 -12.80
CA ASP A 277 -1.97 -21.08 -13.42
C ASP A 277 -0.71 -21.49 -12.63
N SER A 278 0.15 -20.53 -12.31
CA SER A 278 1.31 -20.78 -11.44
C SER A 278 0.91 -21.22 -10.04
N LEU A 279 -0.16 -20.66 -9.47
CA LEU A 279 -0.69 -21.10 -8.17
C LEU A 279 -1.16 -22.56 -8.20
N GLN A 280 -1.85 -22.98 -9.27
CA GLN A 280 -2.29 -24.36 -9.45
C GLN A 280 -1.08 -25.30 -9.56
N GLU A 281 -0.05 -24.93 -10.34
CA GLU A 281 1.17 -25.71 -10.47
C GLU A 281 1.89 -25.87 -9.14
N ILE A 282 2.03 -24.79 -8.34
CA ILE A 282 2.64 -24.84 -7.01
C ILE A 282 1.85 -25.75 -6.07
N PHE A 283 0.51 -25.65 -6.10
CA PHE A 283 -0.38 -26.46 -5.29
C PHE A 283 -0.26 -27.95 -5.65
N ASP A 284 -0.14 -28.26 -6.94
CA ASP A 284 0.06 -29.62 -7.43
C ASP A 284 1.45 -30.19 -7.06
N ASN A 285 2.49 -29.36 -7.13
CA ASN A 285 3.84 -29.73 -6.67
C ASN A 285 3.86 -30.03 -5.15
N ALA A 286 3.00 -29.38 -4.37
CA ALA A 286 2.88 -29.60 -2.93
C ALA A 286 2.21 -30.95 -2.57
N LYS A 287 1.65 -31.70 -3.54
CA LYS A 287 1.09 -33.05 -3.30
C LYS A 287 2.08 -34.05 -2.70
N LYS A 288 3.38 -33.78 -2.78
CA LYS A 288 4.44 -34.59 -2.17
C LYS A 288 4.43 -34.53 -0.63
N ASP A 289 4.02 -33.38 -0.06
CA ASP A 289 3.93 -33.17 1.39
C ASP A 289 2.53 -32.62 1.75
N SER A 290 1.69 -33.50 2.30
CA SER A 290 0.32 -33.16 2.67
C SER A 290 0.22 -31.99 3.65
N SER A 291 1.20 -31.78 4.52
CA SER A 291 1.19 -30.70 5.50
C SER A 291 1.44 -29.35 4.82
N ILE A 292 2.36 -29.30 3.85
CA ILE A 292 2.61 -28.10 3.05
C ILE A 292 1.38 -27.78 2.18
N GLN A 293 0.77 -28.81 1.59
CA GLN A 293 -0.44 -28.63 0.77
C GLN A 293 -1.61 -28.05 1.59
N LYS A 294 -1.82 -28.54 2.82
CA LYS A 294 -2.81 -27.97 3.76
C LYS A 294 -2.47 -26.52 4.15
N GLN A 295 -1.20 -26.21 4.39
CA GLN A 295 -0.76 -24.83 4.68
C GLN A 295 -1.04 -23.89 3.52
N ILE A 296 -0.77 -24.33 2.28
CA ILE A 296 -1.08 -23.55 1.07
C ILE A 296 -2.61 -23.37 0.94
N ALA A 297 -3.41 -24.41 1.23
CA ALA A 297 -4.88 -24.31 1.20
C ALA A 297 -5.41 -23.25 2.20
N TYR A 298 -4.85 -23.13 3.41
CA TYR A 298 -5.17 -22.04 4.34
C TYR A 298 -4.80 -20.66 3.78
N MET A 299 -3.65 -20.53 3.12
CA MET A 299 -3.21 -19.27 2.53
C MET A 299 -4.12 -18.85 1.38
N ILE A 300 -4.50 -19.78 0.52
CA ILE A 300 -5.42 -19.59 -0.61
C ILE A 300 -6.82 -19.22 -0.10
N GLY A 301 -7.32 -19.93 0.90
CA GLY A 301 -8.62 -19.64 1.52
C GLY A 301 -8.69 -18.24 2.12
N ARG A 302 -7.61 -17.77 2.76
CA ARG A 302 -7.52 -16.40 3.28
C ARG A 302 -7.57 -15.36 2.17
N GLN A 303 -6.97 -15.64 1.01
CA GLN A 303 -6.99 -14.76 -0.18
C GLN A 303 -8.27 -14.91 -1.00
N GLN A 304 -9.15 -15.83 -0.63
CA GLN A 304 -10.42 -16.13 -1.30
C GLN A 304 -10.24 -16.58 -2.77
N ILE A 305 -9.08 -17.14 -3.10
CA ILE A 305 -8.78 -17.68 -4.42
C ILE A 305 -9.46 -19.06 -4.59
N ILE A 306 -9.86 -19.39 -5.81
CA ILE A 306 -10.46 -20.67 -6.16
C ILE A 306 -9.47 -21.44 -7.01
N LEU A 307 -9.05 -22.62 -6.54
CA LEU A 307 -8.24 -23.57 -7.28
C LEU A 307 -8.98 -24.91 -7.41
N GLU A 308 -8.57 -25.69 -8.40
CA GLU A 308 -9.04 -27.08 -8.55
C GLU A 308 -8.38 -27.97 -7.49
N MET A 309 -9.21 -28.67 -6.69
CA MET A 309 -8.75 -29.53 -5.62
C MET A 309 -9.49 -30.86 -5.67
N ASP A 310 -8.75 -31.98 -5.62
CA ASP A 310 -9.32 -33.33 -5.68
C ASP A 310 -9.79 -33.87 -4.32
N ASN A 311 -9.36 -33.24 -3.21
CA ASN A 311 -9.59 -33.72 -1.85
C ASN A 311 -10.59 -32.82 -1.11
N ASN A 312 -11.65 -33.39 -0.56
CA ASN A 312 -12.69 -32.69 0.20
C ASN A 312 -12.11 -32.00 1.44
N ASP A 313 -11.13 -32.59 2.13
CA ASP A 313 -10.51 -31.96 3.30
C ASP A 313 -9.79 -30.65 2.93
N LEU A 314 -9.18 -30.59 1.74
CA LEU A 314 -8.51 -29.39 1.24
C LEU A 314 -9.52 -28.35 0.78
N LEU A 315 -10.63 -28.78 0.19
CA LEU A 315 -11.76 -27.90 -0.15
C LEU A 315 -12.33 -27.25 1.12
N ASP A 316 -12.57 -28.01 2.18
CA ASP A 316 -13.05 -27.49 3.46
C ASP A 316 -12.10 -26.44 4.06
N ILE A 317 -10.78 -26.67 3.96
CA ILE A 317 -9.78 -25.71 4.43
C ILE A 317 -9.83 -24.42 3.58
N SER A 318 -9.82 -24.56 2.27
CA SER A 318 -9.79 -23.41 1.35
C SER A 318 -11.11 -22.64 1.30
N SER A 319 -12.21 -23.27 1.68
CA SER A 319 -13.55 -22.66 1.76
C SER A 319 -13.76 -21.79 3.00
N ASN A 320 -12.85 -21.82 3.98
CA ASN A 320 -13.01 -21.18 5.28
C ASN A 320 -14.21 -21.68 6.09
N SER A 321 -14.70 -22.91 5.86
CA SER A 321 -15.89 -23.46 6.53
C SER A 321 -15.79 -23.42 8.06
N HIS A 322 -14.57 -23.58 8.61
CA HIS A 322 -14.31 -23.58 10.04
C HIS A 322 -13.89 -22.21 10.63
N LEU A 323 -13.91 -21.12 9.82
CA LEU A 323 -13.45 -19.80 10.24
C LEU A 323 -14.15 -19.28 11.49
N ASN A 324 -15.49 -19.39 11.54
CA ASN A 324 -16.29 -18.97 12.71
C ASN A 324 -15.92 -19.74 13.98
N THR A 325 -15.77 -21.07 13.88
CA THR A 325 -15.42 -21.94 15.02
C THR A 325 -14.06 -21.55 15.61
N HIS A 326 -13.07 -21.34 14.76
CA HIS A 326 -11.72 -20.91 15.16
C HIS A 326 -11.71 -19.50 15.74
N PHE A 327 -12.45 -18.56 15.13
CA PHE A 327 -12.59 -17.21 15.66
C PHE A 327 -13.23 -17.20 17.05
N LEU A 328 -14.28 -18.00 17.27
CA LEU A 328 -14.91 -18.11 18.56
C LEU A 328 -14.02 -18.81 19.61
N THR A 329 -13.09 -19.65 19.20
CA THR A 329 -12.07 -20.22 20.10
C THR A 329 -11.16 -19.12 20.64
N LEU A 330 -10.62 -18.25 19.76
CA LEU A 330 -9.86 -17.08 20.19
C LEU A 330 -10.70 -16.18 21.12
N ALA A 331 -11.97 -15.95 20.79
CA ALA A 331 -12.84 -15.09 21.59
C ALA A 331 -13.11 -15.65 23.01
N ARG A 332 -13.13 -16.98 23.16
CA ARG A 332 -13.24 -17.64 24.48
C ARG A 332 -11.94 -17.50 25.29
N GLU A 333 -10.77 -17.70 24.67
CA GLU A 333 -9.47 -17.51 25.32
C GLU A 333 -9.26 -16.06 25.81
N LEU A 334 -9.80 -15.08 25.07
CA LEU A 334 -9.76 -13.67 25.43
C LEU A 334 -10.87 -13.25 26.43
N ASP A 335 -11.77 -14.16 26.83
CA ASP A 335 -12.95 -13.89 27.71
C ASP A 335 -13.81 -12.71 27.23
N ILE A 336 -14.07 -12.61 25.92
CA ILE A 336 -14.85 -11.53 25.33
C ILE A 336 -16.17 -11.99 24.70
N MET A 337 -16.66 -13.18 25.05
CA MET A 337 -17.87 -13.73 24.46
C MET A 337 -19.15 -12.93 24.82
N GLU A 338 -19.16 -12.18 25.93
CA GLU A 338 -20.33 -11.43 26.33
C GLU A 338 -20.73 -10.35 25.30
N PRO A 339 -22.01 -10.31 24.82
CA PRO A 339 -22.48 -9.29 23.91
C PRO A 339 -22.45 -7.88 24.51
N LYS A 340 -21.97 -6.90 23.75
CA LYS A 340 -21.99 -5.48 24.12
C LYS A 340 -23.17 -4.76 23.45
N THR A 341 -23.82 -3.86 24.21
CA THR A 341 -24.88 -3.01 23.67
C THR A 341 -24.30 -1.70 23.09
N PRO A 342 -25.06 -0.99 22.23
CA PRO A 342 -24.65 0.35 21.79
C PRO A 342 -24.39 1.32 22.95
N ASP A 343 -25.19 1.24 24.02
CA ASP A 343 -25.04 2.09 25.20
C ASP A 343 -23.71 1.83 25.95
N ASP A 344 -23.26 0.57 25.99
CA ASP A 344 -21.93 0.22 26.55
C ASP A 344 -20.78 0.90 25.75
N ILE A 345 -20.96 1.07 24.45
CA ILE A 345 -19.97 1.71 23.57
C ILE A 345 -20.04 3.22 23.70
N TYR A 346 -21.24 3.78 23.71
CA TYR A 346 -21.44 5.23 23.85
C TYR A 346 -21.03 5.71 25.23
N LYS A 347 -21.10 4.83 26.25
CA LYS A 347 -20.91 5.18 27.67
C LYS A 347 -21.82 6.34 28.08
N SER A 348 -23.09 6.25 27.71
CA SER A 348 -24.12 7.29 27.92
C SER A 348 -24.25 7.75 29.38
N HIS A 349 -23.90 6.86 30.33
CA HIS A 349 -23.86 7.19 31.75
C HIS A 349 -22.78 8.20 32.14
N LEU A 350 -21.72 8.35 31.30
CA LEU A 350 -20.67 9.35 31.50
C LEU A 350 -20.99 10.68 30.82
N GLU A 351 -22.01 10.71 29.96
CA GLU A 351 -22.48 11.95 29.35
C GLU A 351 -23.29 12.73 30.38
N ALA A 352 -22.92 14.01 30.63
CA ALA A 352 -23.65 14.85 31.56
C ALA A 352 -25.15 14.90 31.15
N PRO A 353 -26.10 14.80 32.12
CA PRO A 353 -27.53 14.80 31.80
C PRO A 353 -27.95 16.21 31.35
N ASN A 354 -27.68 16.58 30.14
CA ASN A 354 -28.23 17.77 29.49
C ASN A 354 -29.71 17.51 29.17
N ARG A 355 -30.56 17.45 30.23
CA ARG A 355 -32.00 17.24 30.15
C ARG A 355 -32.74 18.35 29.36
N LEU A 356 -32.05 19.42 28.98
CA LEU A 356 -32.67 20.56 28.28
C LEU A 356 -32.75 20.40 26.75
N TYR A 357 -32.10 19.39 26.15
CA TYR A 357 -32.04 19.20 24.69
C TYR A 357 -32.70 17.91 24.20
N SER A 358 -33.48 17.22 25.01
CA SER A 358 -34.11 15.93 24.65
C SER A 358 -35.30 16.03 23.67
N THR A 359 -35.60 17.20 23.11
CA THR A 359 -36.88 17.39 22.39
C THR A 359 -36.79 17.37 20.86
N SER A 360 -35.64 17.09 20.26
CA SER A 360 -35.52 17.01 18.78
C SER A 360 -34.51 16.04 18.24
N VAL A 361 -34.16 14.97 18.93
CA VAL A 361 -33.34 13.89 18.35
C VAL A 361 -34.21 13.13 17.36
N ASP A 362 -33.79 13.04 16.11
CA ASP A 362 -34.39 12.16 15.12
C ASP A 362 -34.23 10.70 15.59
N SER A 363 -35.29 10.19 16.23
CA SER A 363 -35.28 8.87 16.86
C SER A 363 -35.03 7.75 15.85
N ALA A 364 -35.44 7.91 14.59
CA ALA A 364 -35.25 6.93 13.55
C ALA A 364 -33.75 6.81 13.18
N ARG A 365 -33.05 7.95 12.99
CA ARG A 365 -31.59 7.92 12.72
C ARG A 365 -30.80 7.41 13.92
N TYR A 366 -31.20 7.76 15.13
CA TYR A 366 -30.57 7.22 16.33
C TYR A 366 -30.68 5.70 16.40
N ASN A 367 -31.87 5.16 16.15
CA ASN A 367 -32.13 3.71 16.19
C ASN A 367 -31.36 3.01 15.06
N LEU A 368 -31.32 3.60 13.87
CA LEU A 368 -30.54 3.08 12.75
C LEU A 368 -29.04 3.04 13.07
N ALA A 369 -28.46 4.13 13.59
CA ALA A 369 -27.07 4.16 14.04
C ALA A 369 -26.78 3.09 15.09
N SER A 370 -27.69 2.92 16.05
CA SER A 370 -27.56 1.88 17.08
C SER A 370 -27.63 0.47 16.52
N SER A 371 -28.41 0.24 15.43
CA SER A 371 -28.44 -1.06 14.74
C SER A 371 -27.09 -1.36 14.07
N PHE A 372 -26.49 -0.39 13.35
CA PHE A 372 -25.14 -0.54 12.78
C PHE A 372 -24.07 -0.80 13.86
N VAL A 373 -24.11 -0.03 14.96
CA VAL A 373 -23.15 -0.20 16.07
C VAL A 373 -23.28 -1.58 16.69
N ASN A 374 -24.51 -2.05 16.93
CA ASN A 374 -24.76 -3.39 17.46
C ASN A 374 -24.20 -4.47 16.52
N GLY A 375 -24.41 -4.32 15.20
CA GLY A 375 -23.87 -5.21 14.19
C GLY A 375 -22.35 -5.22 14.16
N PHE A 376 -21.69 -4.04 14.10
CA PHE A 376 -20.22 -3.95 14.05
C PHE A 376 -19.55 -4.48 15.32
N VAL A 377 -20.06 -4.11 16.50
CA VAL A 377 -19.42 -4.50 17.76
C VAL A 377 -19.55 -5.99 18.03
N ASN A 378 -20.71 -6.59 17.70
CA ASN A 378 -20.95 -8.02 17.90
C ASN A 378 -20.74 -8.85 16.62
N ALA A 379 -20.03 -8.31 15.61
CA ALA A 379 -19.77 -9.01 14.35
C ALA A 379 -19.10 -10.35 14.58
N ALA A 380 -19.61 -11.42 13.95
CA ALA A 380 -19.14 -12.80 14.00
C ALA A 380 -19.29 -13.52 15.37
N PHE A 381 -19.90 -12.90 16.37
CA PHE A 381 -20.09 -13.54 17.67
C PHE A 381 -21.36 -14.40 17.78
N GLY A 382 -22.28 -14.32 16.82
CA GLY A 382 -23.54 -15.09 16.80
C GLY A 382 -24.54 -14.72 17.89
N LYS A 383 -24.27 -13.69 18.70
CA LYS A 383 -25.09 -13.28 19.84
C LYS A 383 -25.12 -11.78 20.02
N ASP A 384 -26.31 -11.25 20.34
CA ASP A 384 -26.48 -9.86 20.73
C ASP A 384 -27.59 -9.73 21.80
N LYS A 385 -27.77 -8.51 22.34
CA LYS A 385 -28.81 -8.21 23.33
C LYS A 385 -29.97 -7.37 22.77
N VAL A 386 -29.93 -7.02 21.48
CA VAL A 386 -30.81 -6.02 20.85
C VAL A 386 -31.74 -6.64 19.83
N LEU A 387 -31.24 -7.43 18.88
CA LEU A 387 -31.98 -7.93 17.72
C LEU A 387 -32.40 -9.40 17.86
N LEU A 388 -31.43 -10.29 18.16
CA LEU A 388 -31.74 -11.74 18.23
C LEU A 388 -32.65 -12.12 19.37
N ASN A 389 -32.60 -11.39 20.50
CA ASN A 389 -33.44 -11.59 21.66
C ASN A 389 -34.73 -10.75 21.64
N ASP A 390 -35.04 -10.02 20.56
CA ASP A 390 -36.21 -9.15 20.47
C ASP A 390 -37.47 -9.93 20.10
N GLU A 391 -38.23 -10.30 21.08
CA GLU A 391 -39.56 -10.92 20.91
C GLU A 391 -40.53 -9.95 20.23
N GLY A 392 -40.99 -10.30 19.04
CA GLY A 392 -41.96 -9.56 18.25
C GLY A 392 -41.37 -8.41 17.43
N ASN A 393 -40.09 -8.42 17.15
CA ASN A 393 -39.38 -7.49 16.24
C ASN A 393 -39.57 -6.00 16.61
N LYS A 394 -39.76 -5.70 17.89
CA LYS A 394 -40.01 -4.33 18.38
C LYS A 394 -38.91 -3.36 18.01
N TRP A 395 -37.67 -3.82 18.00
CA TRP A 395 -36.52 -2.99 17.62
C TRP A 395 -36.55 -2.59 16.14
N LEU A 396 -36.85 -3.53 15.23
CA LEU A 396 -36.95 -3.27 13.81
C LEU A 396 -38.03 -2.24 13.49
N TYR A 397 -39.20 -2.30 14.13
CA TYR A 397 -40.29 -1.35 13.95
C TYR A 397 -40.06 0.03 14.60
N LYS A 398 -38.99 0.23 15.37
CA LYS A 398 -38.52 1.56 15.76
C LYS A 398 -37.82 2.31 14.64
N ASN A 399 -37.36 1.61 13.63
CA ASN A 399 -36.80 2.18 12.40
C ASN A 399 -37.94 2.46 11.42
N LYS A 400 -37.67 3.31 10.41
CA LYS A 400 -38.64 3.67 9.38
C LYS A 400 -38.10 3.36 7.99
N ASP A 401 -38.96 2.92 7.11
CA ASP A 401 -38.67 2.69 5.70
C ASP A 401 -37.33 1.93 5.46
N LEU A 402 -36.43 2.48 4.67
CA LEU A 402 -35.11 1.90 4.43
C LEU A 402 -34.29 1.67 5.72
N GLY A 403 -34.60 2.36 6.84
CA GLY A 403 -33.97 2.09 8.12
C GLY A 403 -34.29 0.68 8.65
N MET A 404 -35.47 0.13 8.36
CA MET A 404 -35.80 -1.28 8.66
C MET A 404 -34.99 -2.25 7.81
N PHE A 405 -34.76 -1.89 6.54
CA PHE A 405 -33.89 -2.66 5.64
C PHE A 405 -32.47 -2.82 6.23
N SER A 406 -31.78 -1.72 6.53
CA SER A 406 -30.44 -1.80 7.11
C SER A 406 -30.40 -2.36 8.53
N ALA A 407 -31.41 -2.08 9.37
CA ALA A 407 -31.49 -2.68 10.71
C ALA A 407 -31.62 -4.21 10.65
N THR A 408 -32.39 -4.75 9.69
CA THR A 408 -32.48 -6.21 9.48
C THR A 408 -31.18 -6.75 8.87
N GLY A 409 -30.58 -6.04 7.92
CA GLY A 409 -29.28 -6.41 7.33
C GLY A 409 -28.15 -6.55 8.38
N SER A 410 -28.20 -5.78 9.48
CA SER A 410 -27.21 -5.88 10.57
C SER A 410 -27.19 -7.24 11.29
N LEU A 411 -28.24 -8.06 11.15
CA LEU A 411 -28.26 -9.45 11.63
C LEU A 411 -27.15 -10.27 10.95
N GLY A 412 -26.94 -10.06 9.65
CA GLY A 412 -25.87 -10.74 8.91
C GLY A 412 -24.47 -10.47 9.49
N LEU A 413 -24.21 -9.26 10.01
CA LEU A 413 -22.94 -8.96 10.68
C LEU A 413 -22.78 -9.75 11.97
N ILE A 414 -23.82 -9.83 12.80
CA ILE A 414 -23.77 -10.57 14.07
C ILE A 414 -23.51 -12.06 13.83
N LEU A 415 -24.12 -12.60 12.76
CA LEU A 415 -24.06 -13.99 12.35
C LEU A 415 -22.99 -14.29 11.29
N LEU A 416 -22.06 -13.36 11.04
CA LEU A 416 -21.03 -13.46 10.02
C LEU A 416 -20.24 -14.78 10.15
N TRP A 417 -20.07 -15.48 9.03
CA TRP A 417 -19.38 -16.77 8.88
C TRP A 417 -20.08 -17.99 9.51
N ASP A 418 -21.18 -17.81 10.22
CA ASP A 418 -22.00 -18.92 10.73
C ASP A 418 -23.13 -19.23 9.75
N VAL A 419 -22.78 -19.95 8.66
CA VAL A 419 -23.72 -20.18 7.56
C VAL A 419 -24.97 -20.94 8.02
N ASP A 420 -24.80 -22.08 8.63
CA ASP A 420 -25.93 -22.96 9.00
C ASP A 420 -26.78 -22.38 10.12
N GLY A 421 -26.15 -21.99 11.24
CA GLY A 421 -26.82 -21.40 12.38
C GLY A 421 -27.39 -20.02 12.09
N GLY A 422 -26.68 -19.22 11.29
CA GLY A 422 -27.08 -17.87 10.91
C GLY A 422 -28.28 -17.85 9.97
N LEU A 423 -28.29 -18.65 8.92
CA LEU A 423 -29.41 -18.75 7.98
C LEU A 423 -30.68 -19.22 8.66
N ALA A 424 -30.61 -20.18 9.60
CA ALA A 424 -31.75 -20.63 10.39
C ALA A 424 -32.35 -19.51 11.25
N GLN A 425 -31.53 -18.57 11.75
CA GLN A 425 -32.00 -17.44 12.55
C GLN A 425 -32.60 -16.31 11.68
N ILE A 426 -32.12 -16.15 10.43
CA ILE A 426 -32.59 -15.14 9.48
C ILE A 426 -33.92 -15.58 8.82
N ASP A 427 -34.15 -16.88 8.66
CA ASP A 427 -35.30 -17.45 7.91
C ASP A 427 -36.64 -16.84 8.29
N LYS A 428 -36.90 -16.63 9.59
CA LYS A 428 -38.16 -16.00 10.08
C LYS A 428 -38.45 -14.62 9.49
N TYR A 429 -37.44 -13.86 9.09
CA TYR A 429 -37.60 -12.54 8.51
C TYR A 429 -37.86 -12.56 7.00
N LEU A 430 -37.49 -13.64 6.29
CA LEU A 430 -37.77 -13.81 4.87
C LEU A 430 -39.24 -13.88 4.54
N TYR A 431 -40.08 -14.29 5.53
CA TYR A 431 -41.51 -14.37 5.42
C TYR A 431 -42.25 -13.11 5.95
N SER A 432 -41.51 -12.02 6.24
CA SER A 432 -42.12 -10.77 6.68
C SER A 432 -43.04 -10.19 5.62
N LYS A 433 -44.12 -9.52 6.04
CA LYS A 433 -45.03 -8.77 5.18
C LYS A 433 -44.47 -7.41 4.77
N GLU A 434 -43.50 -6.92 5.50
CA GLU A 434 -42.81 -5.66 5.22
C GLU A 434 -41.67 -5.88 4.25
N ASP A 435 -41.74 -5.28 3.07
CA ASP A 435 -40.74 -5.42 2.01
C ASP A 435 -39.30 -5.03 2.46
N ASN A 436 -39.21 -3.99 3.31
CA ASN A 436 -37.93 -3.53 3.84
C ASN A 436 -37.29 -4.55 4.81
N ILE A 437 -38.07 -5.24 5.61
CA ILE A 437 -37.57 -6.29 6.52
C ILE A 437 -37.13 -7.51 5.70
N LYS A 438 -37.94 -7.90 4.70
CA LYS A 438 -37.64 -9.00 3.82
C LYS A 438 -36.36 -8.74 3.00
N ALA A 439 -36.23 -7.53 2.44
CA ALA A 439 -35.02 -7.12 1.73
C ALA A 439 -33.77 -7.13 2.62
N GLY A 440 -33.91 -6.66 3.87
CA GLY A 440 -32.84 -6.71 4.85
C GLY A 440 -32.43 -8.14 5.25
N ALA A 441 -33.39 -9.08 5.28
CA ALA A 441 -33.12 -10.48 5.51
C ALA A 441 -32.36 -11.13 4.33
N LEU A 442 -32.72 -10.79 3.08
CA LEU A 442 -32.00 -11.24 1.89
C LEU A 442 -30.55 -10.70 1.89
N LEU A 443 -30.37 -9.44 2.24
CA LEU A 443 -29.03 -8.86 2.41
C LEU A 443 -28.26 -9.57 3.53
N ALA A 444 -28.88 -9.87 4.66
CA ALA A 444 -28.25 -10.59 5.77
C ALA A 444 -27.81 -12.00 5.37
N CYS A 445 -28.59 -12.72 4.56
CA CYS A 445 -28.20 -14.02 4.01
C CYS A 445 -26.90 -13.90 3.18
N GLY A 446 -26.76 -12.84 2.39
CA GLY A 446 -25.54 -12.60 1.64
C GLY A 446 -24.34 -12.27 2.54
N ILE A 447 -24.55 -11.46 3.56
CA ILE A 447 -23.50 -11.05 4.53
C ILE A 447 -22.95 -12.27 5.26
N VAL A 448 -23.81 -13.18 5.75
CA VAL A 448 -23.38 -14.39 6.47
C VAL A 448 -22.45 -15.26 5.65
N ASN A 449 -22.67 -15.35 4.34
CA ASN A 449 -21.88 -16.15 3.39
C ASN A 449 -20.62 -15.43 2.89
N SER A 450 -20.38 -14.17 3.28
CA SER A 450 -19.23 -13.40 2.76
C SER A 450 -17.90 -13.97 3.26
N GLY A 451 -17.01 -14.35 2.33
CA GLY A 451 -15.68 -14.89 2.63
C GLY A 451 -15.66 -16.36 3.07
N VAL A 452 -16.82 -17.02 3.10
CA VAL A 452 -16.96 -18.45 3.38
C VAL A 452 -17.67 -19.10 2.19
N LYS A 453 -17.13 -20.18 1.67
CA LYS A 453 -17.74 -20.95 0.60
C LYS A 453 -18.45 -22.16 1.19
N ASN A 454 -19.58 -22.55 0.59
CA ASN A 454 -20.33 -23.73 0.97
C ASN A 454 -20.77 -24.46 -0.31
N ASP A 455 -20.56 -25.76 -0.38
CA ASP A 455 -20.87 -26.58 -1.57
C ASP A 455 -22.34 -26.55 -1.96
N CYS A 456 -23.23 -26.30 -1.01
CA CYS A 456 -24.68 -26.22 -1.25
C CYS A 456 -25.12 -24.87 -1.83
N ASP A 457 -24.21 -23.87 -2.00
CA ASP A 457 -24.54 -22.53 -2.50
C ASP A 457 -25.81 -21.93 -1.90
N PRO A 458 -25.97 -21.88 -0.57
CA PRO A 458 -27.23 -21.50 0.06
C PRO A 458 -27.65 -20.06 -0.26
N ALA A 459 -26.69 -19.14 -0.43
CA ALA A 459 -26.99 -17.76 -0.80
C ALA A 459 -27.61 -17.69 -2.20
N LEU A 460 -27.08 -18.39 -3.19
CA LEU A 460 -27.65 -18.44 -4.55
C LEU A 460 -29.05 -19.05 -4.52
N ALA A 461 -29.22 -20.18 -3.85
CA ALA A 461 -30.50 -20.85 -3.75
C ALA A 461 -31.60 -19.98 -3.11
N LEU A 462 -31.27 -19.17 -2.11
CA LEU A 462 -32.23 -18.33 -1.39
C LEU A 462 -32.50 -16.98 -2.09
N LEU A 463 -31.54 -16.45 -2.86
CA LEU A 463 -31.59 -15.08 -3.38
C LEU A 463 -31.96 -14.98 -4.86
N ALA A 464 -31.69 -16.01 -5.67
CA ALA A 464 -31.84 -15.96 -7.13
C ALA A 464 -33.26 -15.60 -7.58
N ASP A 465 -34.30 -16.14 -6.95
CA ASP A 465 -35.71 -15.90 -7.30
C ASP A 465 -36.15 -14.45 -7.06
N TYR A 466 -35.42 -13.70 -6.22
CA TYR A 466 -35.75 -12.32 -5.86
C TYR A 466 -35.04 -11.28 -6.73
N VAL A 467 -34.10 -11.69 -7.59
CA VAL A 467 -33.34 -10.79 -8.48
C VAL A 467 -34.26 -10.08 -9.47
N THR A 468 -35.34 -10.73 -9.89
CA THR A 468 -36.33 -10.18 -10.85
C THR A 468 -37.63 -9.78 -10.16
N ASN A 469 -37.62 -9.50 -8.88
CA ASN A 469 -38.80 -9.16 -8.11
C ASN A 469 -39.38 -7.79 -8.52
N SER A 470 -40.70 -7.63 -8.45
CA SER A 470 -41.40 -6.38 -8.79
C SER A 470 -41.13 -5.22 -7.79
N SER A 471 -40.74 -5.54 -6.58
CA SER A 471 -40.38 -4.54 -5.56
C SER A 471 -38.90 -4.20 -5.66
N ASN A 472 -38.55 -2.96 -6.04
CA ASN A 472 -37.16 -2.49 -6.15
C ASN A 472 -36.36 -2.73 -4.85
N THR A 473 -36.98 -2.57 -3.70
CA THR A 473 -36.30 -2.75 -2.41
C THR A 473 -35.90 -4.20 -2.18
N ILE A 474 -36.80 -5.15 -2.50
CA ILE A 474 -36.50 -6.60 -2.38
C ILE A 474 -35.43 -6.98 -3.38
N GLN A 475 -35.54 -6.48 -4.62
CA GLN A 475 -34.57 -6.70 -5.68
C GLN A 475 -33.17 -6.20 -5.27
N ILE A 476 -33.06 -4.98 -4.74
CA ILE A 476 -31.80 -4.42 -4.21
C ILE A 476 -31.23 -5.31 -3.09
N GLY A 477 -32.07 -5.79 -2.17
CA GLY A 477 -31.62 -6.67 -1.07
C GLY A 477 -31.02 -7.98 -1.58
N ALA A 478 -31.68 -8.61 -2.57
CA ALA A 478 -31.18 -9.85 -3.19
C ALA A 478 -29.87 -9.65 -3.97
N ILE A 479 -29.79 -8.60 -4.78
CA ILE A 479 -28.62 -8.28 -5.60
C ILE A 479 -27.40 -7.94 -4.74
N LEU A 480 -27.59 -7.11 -3.70
CA LEU A 480 -26.54 -6.80 -2.73
C LEU A 480 -26.09 -8.06 -1.99
N GLY A 481 -27.04 -8.90 -1.59
CA GLY A 481 -26.74 -10.18 -0.94
C GLY A 481 -25.86 -11.08 -1.80
N LEU A 482 -26.19 -11.24 -3.09
CA LEU A 482 -25.38 -12.02 -4.04
C LEU A 482 -23.99 -11.41 -4.26
N GLY A 483 -23.90 -10.08 -4.43
CA GLY A 483 -22.63 -9.39 -4.60
C GLY A 483 -21.69 -9.56 -3.41
N LEU A 484 -22.23 -9.56 -2.18
CA LEU A 484 -21.44 -9.75 -0.96
C LEU A 484 -21.07 -11.21 -0.68
N ALA A 485 -21.97 -12.15 -0.95
CA ALA A 485 -21.72 -13.57 -0.74
C ALA A 485 -20.64 -14.12 -1.68
N TYR A 486 -20.64 -13.66 -2.93
CA TYR A 486 -19.75 -14.16 -3.97
C TYR A 486 -18.71 -13.14 -4.44
N ALA A 487 -18.36 -12.19 -3.60
CA ALA A 487 -17.31 -11.23 -3.91
C ALA A 487 -16.00 -11.92 -4.34
N GLY A 488 -15.45 -11.52 -5.48
CA GLY A 488 -14.19 -12.07 -6.03
C GLY A 488 -14.27 -13.47 -6.62
N SER A 489 -15.47 -14.10 -6.67
CA SER A 489 -15.62 -15.46 -7.20
C SER A 489 -15.51 -15.56 -8.71
N ASN A 490 -15.74 -14.45 -9.43
CA ASN A 490 -15.77 -14.38 -10.91
C ASN A 490 -16.65 -15.45 -11.58
N ARG A 491 -17.74 -15.87 -10.93
CA ARG A 491 -18.65 -16.94 -11.40
C ARG A 491 -19.51 -16.47 -12.56
N ALA A 492 -19.42 -17.18 -13.68
CA ALA A 492 -20.14 -16.86 -14.91
C ALA A 492 -21.68 -17.05 -14.77
N ASP A 493 -22.14 -18.04 -14.00
CA ASP A 493 -23.56 -18.27 -13.72
C ASP A 493 -24.23 -17.08 -13.01
N LEU A 494 -23.55 -16.50 -12.02
CA LEU A 494 -24.01 -15.31 -11.30
C LEU A 494 -24.01 -14.06 -12.18
N ILE A 495 -22.98 -13.88 -13.01
CA ILE A 495 -22.90 -12.77 -13.96
C ILE A 495 -24.05 -12.87 -14.96
N SER A 496 -24.30 -14.07 -15.51
CA SER A 496 -25.40 -14.32 -16.42
C SER A 496 -26.78 -14.11 -15.77
N LEU A 497 -26.93 -14.38 -14.47
CA LEU A 497 -28.16 -14.12 -13.71
C LEU A 497 -28.42 -12.61 -13.53
N LEU A 498 -27.36 -11.82 -13.30
CA LEU A 498 -27.47 -10.38 -13.01
C LEU A 498 -27.49 -9.50 -14.26
N THR A 499 -26.85 -9.92 -15.35
CA THR A 499 -26.75 -9.15 -16.61
C THR A 499 -28.10 -8.70 -17.18
N PRO A 500 -29.17 -9.52 -17.22
CA PRO A 500 -30.45 -9.08 -17.74
C PRO A 500 -31.03 -7.87 -17.02
N VAL A 501 -30.81 -7.76 -15.70
CA VAL A 501 -31.30 -6.64 -14.88
C VAL A 501 -30.68 -5.31 -15.29
N LEU A 502 -29.46 -5.30 -15.82
CA LEU A 502 -28.77 -4.09 -16.29
C LEU A 502 -29.51 -3.45 -17.49
N PHE A 503 -30.14 -4.26 -18.32
CA PHE A 503 -30.82 -3.84 -19.57
C PHE A 503 -32.35 -3.77 -19.44
N GLU A 504 -32.91 -4.20 -18.29
CA GLU A 504 -34.33 -4.02 -18.00
C GLU A 504 -34.67 -2.55 -17.78
N LYS A 505 -35.96 -2.20 -17.89
CA LYS A 505 -36.49 -0.88 -17.52
C LYS A 505 -36.62 -0.73 -16.00
N ALA A 506 -35.53 -1.02 -15.30
CA ALA A 506 -35.42 -0.86 -13.86
C ALA A 506 -35.03 0.58 -13.49
N SER A 507 -35.17 0.93 -12.23
CA SER A 507 -34.68 2.23 -11.73
C SER A 507 -33.15 2.31 -11.81
N ILE A 508 -32.59 3.50 -12.00
CA ILE A 508 -31.15 3.70 -12.05
C ILE A 508 -30.46 3.22 -10.76
N GLU A 509 -31.16 3.26 -9.62
CA GLU A 509 -30.71 2.70 -8.34
C GLU A 509 -30.46 1.18 -8.45
N VAL A 510 -31.43 0.42 -8.96
CA VAL A 510 -31.32 -1.04 -9.16
C VAL A 510 -30.17 -1.34 -10.15
N ILE A 511 -30.11 -0.62 -11.26
CA ILE A 511 -29.07 -0.80 -12.29
C ILE A 511 -27.67 -0.50 -11.68
N GLY A 512 -27.53 0.60 -10.95
CA GLY A 512 -26.26 0.95 -10.30
C GLY A 512 -25.81 -0.05 -9.25
N VAL A 513 -26.74 -0.57 -8.45
CA VAL A 513 -26.45 -1.62 -7.45
C VAL A 513 -26.11 -2.95 -8.12
N THR A 514 -26.78 -3.30 -9.23
CA THR A 514 -26.47 -4.50 -10.02
C THR A 514 -25.08 -4.41 -10.63
N ALA A 515 -24.72 -3.24 -11.21
CA ALA A 515 -23.37 -3.03 -11.71
C ALA A 515 -22.31 -3.18 -10.62
N LEU A 516 -22.55 -2.61 -9.42
CA LEU A 516 -21.64 -2.80 -8.29
C LEU A 516 -21.52 -4.27 -7.87
N ALA A 517 -22.61 -5.03 -7.85
CA ALA A 517 -22.59 -6.45 -7.53
C ALA A 517 -21.77 -7.23 -8.56
N CYS A 518 -22.00 -7.01 -9.87
CA CYS A 518 -21.20 -7.62 -10.95
C CYS A 518 -19.72 -7.23 -10.84
N GLY A 519 -19.43 -5.95 -10.61
CA GLY A 519 -18.05 -5.45 -10.45
C GLY A 519 -17.34 -6.04 -9.23
N LEU A 520 -18.05 -6.28 -8.12
CA LEU A 520 -17.48 -6.90 -6.92
C LEU A 520 -17.31 -8.42 -7.08
N ILE A 521 -18.24 -9.11 -7.74
CA ILE A 521 -18.11 -10.55 -8.08
C ILE A 521 -16.88 -10.76 -8.98
N ALA A 522 -16.66 -9.87 -9.96
CA ALA A 522 -15.55 -9.94 -10.92
C ALA A 522 -14.35 -9.04 -10.53
N VAL A 523 -14.20 -8.66 -9.26
CA VAL A 523 -13.17 -7.70 -8.84
C VAL A 523 -11.75 -8.20 -9.17
N GLY A 524 -10.97 -7.35 -9.84
CA GLY A 524 -9.58 -7.66 -10.22
C GLY A 524 -9.40 -8.79 -11.24
N SER A 525 -10.50 -9.35 -11.79
CA SER A 525 -10.44 -10.46 -12.76
C SER A 525 -10.14 -10.01 -14.20
N GLY A 526 -10.51 -8.77 -14.54
CA GLY A 526 -10.48 -8.29 -15.93
C GLY A 526 -11.59 -8.93 -16.82
N ASN A 527 -12.68 -9.39 -16.23
CA ASN A 527 -13.75 -10.11 -16.92
C ASN A 527 -14.32 -9.31 -18.11
N SER A 528 -14.16 -9.85 -19.32
CA SER A 528 -14.55 -9.19 -20.57
C SER A 528 -16.07 -9.10 -20.76
N GLU A 529 -16.83 -10.04 -20.24
CA GLU A 529 -18.31 -10.04 -20.33
C GLU A 529 -18.89 -8.89 -19.49
N VAL A 530 -18.47 -8.77 -18.24
CA VAL A 530 -18.91 -7.68 -17.35
C VAL A 530 -18.50 -6.33 -17.92
N THR A 531 -17.25 -6.18 -18.38
CA THR A 531 -16.76 -4.92 -18.94
C THR A 531 -17.51 -4.51 -20.20
N SER A 532 -17.75 -5.44 -21.13
CA SER A 532 -18.50 -5.17 -22.37
C SER A 532 -19.94 -4.77 -22.09
N ASN A 533 -20.64 -5.49 -21.20
CA ASN A 533 -22.02 -5.20 -20.84
C ASN A 533 -22.18 -3.81 -20.20
N ILE A 534 -21.26 -3.44 -19.30
CA ILE A 534 -21.31 -2.12 -18.66
C ILE A 534 -20.95 -1.01 -19.65
N ILE A 535 -19.97 -1.18 -20.53
CA ILE A 535 -19.64 -0.21 -21.59
C ILE A 535 -20.85 0.00 -22.51
N GLN A 536 -21.50 -1.07 -22.94
CA GLN A 536 -22.72 -0.96 -23.76
C GLN A 536 -23.80 -0.17 -23.02
N LEU A 537 -24.02 -0.48 -21.74
CA LEU A 537 -24.99 0.24 -20.91
C LEU A 537 -24.67 1.75 -20.79
N LEU A 538 -23.40 2.10 -20.64
CA LEU A 538 -22.97 3.50 -20.56
C LEU A 538 -23.20 4.28 -21.87
N ILE A 539 -23.10 3.61 -23.01
CA ILE A 539 -23.38 4.19 -24.32
C ILE A 539 -24.89 4.41 -24.53
N GLU A 540 -25.74 3.52 -24.01
CA GLU A 540 -27.19 3.55 -24.18
C GLU A 540 -27.90 4.53 -23.23
N LYS A 541 -27.29 4.95 -22.13
CA LYS A 541 -27.90 5.80 -21.10
C LYS A 541 -28.10 7.23 -21.58
N SER A 542 -29.24 7.81 -21.18
CA SER A 542 -29.58 9.21 -21.48
C SER A 542 -28.84 10.20 -20.58
N ASP A 543 -28.71 11.46 -21.05
CA ASP A 543 -28.10 12.54 -20.25
C ASP A 543 -28.81 12.83 -18.91
N VAL A 544 -30.08 12.44 -18.78
CA VAL A 544 -30.85 12.58 -17.54
C VAL A 544 -30.43 11.50 -16.53
N ASP A 545 -30.30 10.28 -17.00
CA ASP A 545 -29.89 9.14 -16.14
C ASP A 545 -28.46 9.33 -15.60
N VAL A 546 -27.56 9.88 -16.42
CA VAL A 546 -26.17 10.16 -16.08
C VAL A 546 -26.02 11.12 -14.89
N LYS A 547 -27.03 11.98 -14.64
CA LYS A 547 -27.02 12.94 -13.51
C LYS A 547 -27.45 12.35 -12.17
N ASP A 548 -27.94 11.12 -12.17
CA ASP A 548 -28.37 10.45 -10.95
C ASP A 548 -27.18 10.07 -10.07
N TYR A 549 -27.42 10.01 -8.76
CA TYR A 549 -26.42 9.58 -7.78
C TYR A 549 -25.83 8.20 -8.09
N PHE A 550 -26.67 7.27 -8.55
CA PHE A 550 -26.25 5.88 -8.82
C PHE A 550 -25.54 5.71 -10.17
N ALA A 551 -25.62 6.68 -11.07
CA ALA A 551 -24.96 6.59 -12.39
C ALA A 551 -23.43 6.47 -12.27
N ARG A 552 -22.81 7.10 -11.26
CA ARG A 552 -21.36 7.03 -11.03
C ARG A 552 -20.85 5.60 -10.71
N PHE A 553 -21.73 4.75 -10.22
CA PHE A 553 -21.37 3.36 -9.91
C PHE A 553 -21.24 2.46 -11.15
N LEU A 554 -21.76 2.89 -12.30
CA LEU A 554 -21.58 2.17 -13.57
C LEU A 554 -20.10 2.16 -14.02
N PRO A 555 -19.43 3.32 -14.23
CA PRO A 555 -18.01 3.32 -14.56
C PRO A 555 -17.15 2.80 -13.39
N PHE A 556 -17.65 2.91 -12.15
CA PHE A 556 -16.94 2.37 -11.00
C PHE A 556 -16.91 0.84 -10.99
N ALA A 557 -17.96 0.17 -11.45
CA ALA A 557 -17.96 -1.27 -11.62
C ALA A 557 -16.93 -1.75 -12.67
N LEU A 558 -16.70 -0.96 -13.75
CA LEU A 558 -15.57 -1.21 -14.66
C LEU A 558 -14.24 -1.11 -13.93
N GLY A 559 -14.07 -0.05 -13.12
CA GLY A 559 -12.86 0.12 -12.31
C GLY A 559 -12.62 -1.07 -11.36
N LEU A 560 -13.68 -1.61 -10.73
CA LEU A 560 -13.55 -2.79 -9.87
C LEU A 560 -13.08 -4.03 -10.65
N CYS A 561 -13.59 -4.26 -11.86
CA CYS A 561 -13.17 -5.40 -12.67
C CYS A 561 -11.67 -5.39 -13.01
N ILE A 562 -11.09 -4.20 -13.18
CA ILE A 562 -9.66 -4.03 -13.54
C ILE A 562 -8.80 -3.57 -12.37
N LEU A 563 -9.26 -3.72 -11.14
CA LEU A 563 -8.56 -3.26 -9.95
C LEU A 563 -7.12 -3.82 -9.89
N GLY A 564 -6.14 -2.93 -9.92
CA GLY A 564 -4.70 -3.27 -9.88
C GLY A 564 -4.11 -3.80 -11.20
N LYS A 565 -4.87 -3.81 -12.32
CA LYS A 565 -4.42 -4.36 -13.62
C LYS A 565 -3.69 -3.34 -14.52
N GLN A 566 -3.34 -2.18 -14.02
CA GLN A 566 -2.53 -1.13 -14.68
C GLN A 566 -2.85 -0.94 -16.18
N ASN A 567 -2.02 -1.46 -17.07
CA ASN A 567 -2.10 -1.23 -18.52
C ASN A 567 -3.35 -1.82 -19.19
N SER A 568 -4.02 -2.79 -18.56
CA SER A 568 -5.31 -3.33 -19.06
C SER A 568 -6.43 -2.27 -19.10
N SER A 569 -6.22 -1.12 -18.45
CA SER A 569 -7.15 0.00 -18.46
C SER A 569 -7.21 0.77 -19.78
N GLU A 570 -6.16 0.73 -20.62
CA GLU A 570 -6.04 1.56 -21.83
C GLU A 570 -7.15 1.26 -22.83
N ALA A 571 -7.43 -0.01 -23.10
CA ALA A 571 -8.49 -0.43 -24.01
C ALA A 571 -9.88 0.03 -23.52
N ILE A 572 -10.12 -0.01 -22.21
CA ILE A 572 -11.37 0.44 -21.61
C ILE A 572 -11.49 1.97 -21.68
N ILE A 573 -10.42 2.69 -21.39
CA ILE A 573 -10.36 4.17 -21.47
C ILE A 573 -10.63 4.61 -22.92
N GLU A 574 -10.09 3.91 -23.92
CA GLU A 574 -10.36 4.18 -25.33
C GLU A 574 -11.83 3.91 -25.69
N ALA A 575 -12.41 2.80 -25.21
CA ALA A 575 -13.82 2.50 -25.40
C ALA A 575 -14.76 3.56 -24.80
N LEU A 576 -14.38 4.17 -23.67
CA LEU A 576 -15.14 5.26 -23.05
C LEU A 576 -15.11 6.59 -23.83
N GLU A 577 -14.26 6.73 -24.88
CA GLU A 577 -14.28 7.91 -25.78
C GLU A 577 -15.59 8.11 -26.50
N VAL A 578 -16.36 7.06 -26.69
CA VAL A 578 -17.66 7.09 -27.37
C VAL A 578 -18.74 7.83 -26.56
N ILE A 579 -18.58 7.99 -25.24
CA ILE A 579 -19.53 8.67 -24.38
C ILE A 579 -19.64 10.14 -24.78
N GLN A 580 -20.87 10.60 -25.04
CA GLN A 580 -21.11 11.96 -25.54
C GLN A 580 -20.99 13.05 -24.48
N ASN A 581 -21.43 12.76 -23.25
CA ASN A 581 -21.31 13.69 -22.13
C ASN A 581 -19.87 13.82 -21.68
N GLN A 582 -19.21 14.96 -21.97
CA GLN A 582 -17.79 15.17 -21.72
C GLN A 582 -17.43 15.11 -20.22
N GLN A 583 -18.29 15.63 -19.36
CA GLN A 583 -18.05 15.64 -17.91
C GLN A 583 -18.13 14.23 -17.32
N PHE A 584 -19.14 13.49 -17.72
CA PHE A 584 -19.30 12.10 -17.31
C PHE A 584 -18.20 11.19 -17.88
N LYS A 585 -17.79 11.42 -19.14
CA LYS A 585 -16.65 10.76 -19.77
C LYS A 585 -15.36 10.97 -18.98
N ALA A 586 -15.04 12.23 -18.65
CA ALA A 586 -13.85 12.57 -17.87
C ALA A 586 -13.87 11.91 -16.47
N MET A 587 -15.02 11.93 -15.80
CA MET A 587 -15.22 11.23 -14.54
C MET A 587 -15.02 9.70 -14.68
N ALA A 588 -15.63 9.08 -15.69
CA ALA A 588 -15.55 7.64 -15.93
C ALA A 588 -14.11 7.20 -16.18
N LYS A 589 -13.38 7.93 -17.02
CA LYS A 589 -11.95 7.67 -17.27
C LYS A 589 -11.11 7.78 -16.01
N THR A 590 -11.32 8.84 -15.22
CA THR A 590 -10.59 9.00 -13.95
C THR A 590 -10.88 7.86 -12.98
N ILE A 591 -12.13 7.37 -12.88
CA ILE A 591 -12.48 6.22 -12.04
C ILE A 591 -11.73 4.96 -12.47
N VAL A 592 -11.78 4.65 -13.78
CA VAL A 592 -11.13 3.46 -14.35
C VAL A 592 -9.63 3.51 -14.12
N GLU A 593 -8.98 4.65 -14.40
CA GLU A 593 -7.55 4.85 -14.20
C GLU A 593 -7.15 4.71 -12.72
N VAL A 594 -7.87 5.36 -11.82
CA VAL A 594 -7.61 5.30 -10.37
C VAL A 594 -7.69 3.87 -9.84
N CYS A 595 -8.69 3.10 -10.27
CA CYS A 595 -8.84 1.71 -9.86
C CYS A 595 -7.76 0.79 -10.46
N ALA A 596 -7.40 1.00 -11.74
CA ALA A 596 -6.36 0.21 -12.40
C ALA A 596 -4.99 0.35 -11.73
N TYR A 597 -4.66 1.55 -11.27
CA TYR A 597 -3.39 1.83 -10.58
C TYR A 597 -3.49 1.75 -9.04
N ALA A 598 -4.53 1.11 -8.50
CA ALA A 598 -4.71 0.95 -7.05
C ALA A 598 -3.51 0.27 -6.39
N ALA A 599 -3.00 0.84 -5.30
CA ALA A 599 -1.88 0.33 -4.50
C ALA A 599 -0.59 0.03 -5.31
N THR A 600 -0.32 0.78 -6.38
CA THR A 600 0.91 0.65 -7.17
C THR A 600 2.03 1.59 -6.74
N GLY A 601 1.71 2.67 -6.01
CA GLY A 601 2.69 3.71 -5.67
C GLY A 601 3.14 4.57 -6.87
N ASN A 602 2.49 4.48 -8.03
CA ASN A 602 2.91 5.16 -9.26
C ASN A 602 2.85 6.70 -9.13
N VAL A 603 4.02 7.32 -9.03
CA VAL A 603 4.18 8.76 -8.80
C VAL A 603 3.68 9.60 -9.98
N LEU A 604 3.85 9.13 -11.22
CA LEU A 604 3.40 9.86 -12.42
C LEU A 604 1.87 9.96 -12.46
N LYS A 605 1.18 8.88 -12.07
CA LYS A 605 -0.28 8.90 -11.95
C LYS A 605 -0.75 9.80 -10.80
N ILE A 606 -0.05 9.81 -9.67
CA ILE A 606 -0.33 10.75 -8.58
C ILE A 606 -0.18 12.21 -9.05
N GLN A 607 0.86 12.52 -9.83
CA GLN A 607 1.06 13.87 -10.38
C GLN A 607 -0.07 14.27 -11.36
N SER A 608 -0.49 13.36 -12.24
CA SER A 608 -1.63 13.57 -13.13
C SER A 608 -2.92 13.88 -12.36
N LEU A 609 -3.22 13.11 -11.31
CA LEU A 609 -4.39 13.33 -10.46
C LEU A 609 -4.32 14.67 -9.68
N LEU A 610 -3.12 15.05 -9.21
CA LEU A 610 -2.90 16.35 -8.59
C LEU A 610 -3.19 17.51 -9.54
N HIS A 611 -2.86 17.36 -10.82
CA HIS A 611 -3.18 18.33 -11.84
C HIS A 611 -4.71 18.51 -11.98
N ILE A 612 -5.47 17.40 -11.99
CA ILE A 612 -6.94 17.45 -11.98
C ILE A 612 -7.47 18.18 -10.74
N CYS A 613 -6.89 17.91 -9.55
CA CYS A 613 -7.31 18.57 -8.30
C CYS A 613 -7.04 20.08 -8.28
N SER A 614 -6.05 20.57 -9.03
CA SER A 614 -5.62 21.97 -9.04
C SER A 614 -6.24 22.81 -10.16
N ASN A 615 -6.87 22.23 -11.17
CA ASN A 615 -7.53 22.94 -12.25
C ASN A 615 -8.79 23.66 -11.75
N SER A 616 -8.61 24.85 -11.19
CA SER A 616 -9.68 25.79 -10.91
C SER A 616 -9.93 26.66 -12.15
N LYS A 617 -11.17 27.07 -12.37
CA LYS A 617 -11.80 27.80 -13.49
C LYS A 617 -11.06 28.99 -14.14
N SER A 618 -9.74 29.07 -14.15
CA SER A 618 -8.99 30.21 -14.69
C SER A 618 -8.69 30.13 -16.18
N ASP A 619 -8.96 28.99 -16.85
CA ASP A 619 -8.49 28.80 -18.24
C ASP A 619 -9.58 28.84 -19.33
N GLU A 620 -10.85 29.10 -18.99
CA GLU A 620 -11.91 29.25 -20.02
C GLU A 620 -12.05 30.66 -20.64
N GLN A 621 -11.15 31.61 -20.36
CA GLN A 621 -11.22 32.95 -20.94
C GLN A 621 -10.09 33.37 -21.88
N SER A 622 -9.33 32.41 -22.43
CA SER A 622 -8.29 32.75 -23.42
C SER A 622 -8.23 31.81 -24.61
N SER A 623 -9.36 31.59 -25.28
CA SER A 623 -9.36 31.02 -26.63
C SER A 623 -10.36 31.73 -27.53
N ASP A 624 -10.11 33.02 -27.78
CA ASP A 624 -10.56 33.72 -28.97
C ASP A 624 -9.44 34.64 -29.42
N GLU A 625 -8.71 34.18 -30.46
CA GLU A 625 -8.27 35.00 -31.54
C GLU A 625 -7.25 34.40 -32.49
N PRO A 626 -7.17 34.88 -33.72
CA PRO A 626 -6.96 33.98 -34.83
C PRO A 626 -5.55 34.04 -35.40
N SER A 627 -5.26 32.98 -36.11
CA SER A 627 -4.29 32.77 -37.21
C SER A 627 -3.42 33.94 -37.64
N GLY A 628 -2.12 33.73 -37.66
CA GLY A 628 -1.16 34.57 -38.40
C GLY A 628 0.28 34.17 -38.27
N SER A 629 0.75 33.32 -39.21
CA SER A 629 2.09 33.26 -39.84
C SER A 629 3.38 33.30 -39.01
N SER A 630 4.07 32.17 -39.04
CA SER A 630 5.51 31.98 -39.36
C SER A 630 6.56 32.91 -38.76
N THR A 631 7.50 32.38 -37.98
CA THR A 631 8.90 32.18 -38.37
C THR A 631 9.73 31.66 -37.19
N GLU A 632 10.61 30.74 -37.50
CA GLU A 632 11.69 30.16 -36.67
C GLU A 632 12.56 31.24 -35.99
N GLN A 633 13.02 30.96 -34.76
CA GLN A 633 14.45 30.96 -34.46
C GLN A 633 14.71 30.57 -33.01
N THR A 634 15.55 29.55 -32.88
CA THR A 634 16.46 29.16 -31.82
C THR A 634 16.97 30.27 -30.89
N THR A 635 17.10 30.00 -29.60
CA THR A 635 18.35 29.82 -28.82
C THR A 635 18.20 30.09 -27.33
N THR A 636 18.74 29.12 -26.59
CA THR A 636 19.57 29.16 -25.37
C THR A 636 19.14 29.86 -24.09
N SER A 637 19.00 29.01 -23.09
CA SER A 637 19.51 29.06 -21.70
C SER A 637 19.79 30.43 -21.03
N SER A 638 19.27 30.53 -19.81
CA SER A 638 20.15 30.82 -18.67
C SER A 638 19.38 30.80 -17.34
N THR A 639 19.86 29.98 -16.43
CA THR A 639 19.74 30.00 -14.98
C THR A 639 19.96 31.36 -14.35
N SER A 640 19.18 31.71 -13.32
CA SER A 640 19.75 32.44 -12.18
C SER A 640 18.89 32.31 -10.94
N SER A 641 19.52 31.75 -9.94
CA SER A 641 19.24 31.75 -8.51
C SER A 641 19.40 33.15 -7.90
N SER A 642 18.62 33.49 -6.88
CA SER A 642 19.04 34.32 -5.73
C SER A 642 17.90 34.39 -4.70
N SER A 643 18.02 33.84 -3.62
CA SER A 643 18.34 34.01 -2.22
C SER A 643 18.05 35.38 -1.57
N SER A 644 17.43 35.22 -0.37
CA SER A 644 17.52 36.05 0.87
C SER A 644 16.84 37.42 0.81
N SER A 645 16.27 37.94 1.90
CA SER A 645 16.50 37.81 3.34
C SER A 645 15.44 38.64 4.10
N SER A 646 15.20 38.22 5.31
CA SER A 646 14.69 38.85 6.53
C SER A 646 14.65 40.39 6.59
N ASN A 647 13.60 40.97 7.22
CA ASN A 647 13.81 41.69 8.47
C ASN A 647 12.51 42.01 9.21
N SER A 648 12.63 41.87 10.49
CA SER A 648 11.75 42.18 11.59
C SER A 648 11.56 43.71 11.78
N SER A 649 10.40 44.12 12.25
CA SER A 649 10.36 45.07 13.38
C SER A 649 8.97 45.20 14.02
N THR A 650 8.99 45.10 15.29
CA THR A 650 8.01 45.40 16.31
C THR A 650 7.50 46.83 16.29
N SER A 651 6.22 47.02 16.55
CA SER A 651 5.86 47.96 17.62
C SER A 651 4.37 47.92 17.97
N SER A 652 4.14 47.93 19.22
CA SER A 652 2.98 48.05 20.07
C SER A 652 2.13 49.29 19.82
N GLY A 653 0.81 49.18 20.10
CA GLY A 653 -0.03 50.33 20.28
C GLY A 653 -1.50 49.97 20.51
N SER A 654 -1.87 49.96 21.76
CA SER A 654 -3.20 49.88 22.32
C SER A 654 -4.05 51.11 21.95
N SER A 655 -5.36 50.93 21.71
CA SER A 655 -6.39 51.71 22.41
C SER A 655 -7.81 51.32 21.97
N SER A 656 -8.59 51.24 22.97
CA SER A 656 -10.05 51.03 23.04
C SER A 656 -10.85 52.18 22.39
N SER A 657 -12.04 51.84 21.83
CA SER A 657 -13.25 52.59 22.18
C SER A 657 -14.53 51.92 21.59
N LYS A 658 -15.52 51.99 22.45
CA LYS A 658 -16.93 51.57 22.28
C LYS A 658 -17.68 52.48 21.31
N SER A 659 -18.70 51.91 20.65
CA SER A 659 -20.12 52.33 20.70
C SER A 659 -20.89 51.81 19.51
N SER A 660 -21.93 51.11 19.76
CA SER A 660 -23.39 51.37 19.82
C SER A 660 -24.15 51.15 18.51
N SER A 661 -25.00 50.18 18.64
CA SER A 661 -26.33 49.91 18.07
C SER A 661 -26.89 50.81 16.94
N SER A 662 -27.40 50.12 15.89
CA SER A 662 -28.77 50.39 15.44
C SER A 662 -29.35 49.26 14.59
N ARG A 663 -30.49 48.79 15.00
CA ARG A 663 -31.39 47.92 14.24
C ARG A 663 -31.94 48.70 13.04
N LYS A 664 -32.00 48.07 11.87
CA LYS A 664 -33.08 48.33 10.91
C LYS A 664 -33.47 47.03 10.20
N SER A 665 -34.74 46.74 10.35
CA SER A 665 -35.52 45.76 9.63
C SER A 665 -35.81 46.26 8.21
N SER A 666 -35.70 45.37 7.22
CA SER A 666 -36.51 45.44 6.00
C SER A 666 -36.42 44.09 5.26
N SER A 667 -37.52 43.40 5.29
CA SER A 667 -38.45 43.02 4.21
C SER A 667 -37.85 42.13 3.12
N TYR A 668 -38.45 40.99 3.05
CA TYR A 668 -38.50 39.97 2.00
C TYR A 668 -38.51 40.56 0.59
N SER A 669 -37.60 40.08 -0.26
CA SER A 669 -37.88 39.87 -1.67
C SER A 669 -37.36 38.50 -2.07
N LYS A 670 -38.30 37.63 -2.39
CA LYS A 670 -38.06 36.40 -3.15
C LYS A 670 -37.53 36.80 -4.53
N SER A 671 -36.35 36.39 -4.86
CA SER A 671 -35.92 36.22 -6.25
C SER A 671 -35.51 34.75 -6.45
N ASN A 672 -36.29 34.08 -7.28
CA ASN A 672 -35.96 32.80 -7.88
C ASN A 672 -34.57 32.87 -8.54
N SER A 673 -33.63 32.11 -8.05
CA SER A 673 -32.42 31.70 -8.76
C SER A 673 -32.23 30.21 -8.51
N THR A 674 -33.10 29.43 -9.10
CA THR A 674 -32.90 28.02 -9.42
C THR A 674 -32.54 27.99 -10.90
N ASP A 675 -31.34 27.53 -11.20
CA ASP A 675 -30.92 26.77 -12.39
C ASP A 675 -29.45 26.91 -12.83
N ASN A 676 -28.56 27.47 -11.99
CA ASN A 676 -27.13 27.51 -12.36
C ASN A 676 -26.20 26.64 -11.48
N ASN A 677 -26.75 25.85 -10.55
CA ASN A 677 -25.93 25.03 -9.65
C ASN A 677 -25.72 23.56 -10.13
N SER A 678 -26.44 23.10 -11.17
CA SER A 678 -26.34 21.71 -11.60
C SER A 678 -25.08 21.41 -12.43
N SER A 679 -24.68 22.34 -13.30
CA SER A 679 -23.47 22.15 -14.13
C SER A 679 -22.14 22.29 -13.35
N ASN A 680 -22.16 22.96 -12.21
CA ASN A 680 -21.00 23.16 -11.36
C ASN A 680 -20.71 21.95 -10.44
N SER A 681 -21.73 21.15 -10.12
CA SER A 681 -21.56 19.99 -9.22
C SER A 681 -20.93 18.78 -9.92
N GLU A 682 -21.16 18.62 -11.22
CA GLU A 682 -20.64 17.48 -11.98
C GLU A 682 -19.13 17.58 -12.24
N PHE A 683 -18.61 18.79 -12.49
CA PHE A 683 -17.18 19.04 -12.66
C PHE A 683 -16.38 18.76 -11.36
N ASN A 684 -17.01 18.98 -10.22
CA ASN A 684 -16.38 18.80 -8.92
C ASN A 684 -16.26 17.31 -8.50
N ILE A 685 -17.10 16.39 -9.03
CA ILE A 685 -17.03 14.96 -8.68
C ILE A 685 -15.75 14.33 -9.21
N GLN A 686 -15.28 14.69 -10.41
CA GLN A 686 -14.01 14.19 -10.94
C GLN A 686 -12.84 14.55 -10.01
N GLN A 687 -12.81 15.77 -9.48
CA GLN A 687 -11.77 16.19 -8.52
C GLN A 687 -11.84 15.41 -7.20
N ALA A 688 -13.05 15.09 -6.74
CA ALA A 688 -13.25 14.24 -5.56
C ALA A 688 -12.67 12.85 -5.78
N ILE A 689 -12.94 12.25 -6.94
CA ILE A 689 -12.42 10.94 -7.33
C ILE A 689 -10.90 10.97 -7.48
N ALA A 690 -10.35 12.01 -8.15
CA ALA A 690 -8.91 12.19 -8.27
C ALA A 690 -8.22 12.28 -6.89
N THR A 691 -8.84 13.00 -5.95
CA THR A 691 -8.34 13.09 -4.57
C THR A 691 -8.32 11.72 -3.86
N ILE A 692 -9.40 10.94 -3.98
CA ILE A 692 -9.47 9.57 -3.45
C ILE A 692 -8.42 8.69 -4.12
N GLY A 693 -8.24 8.85 -5.44
CA GLY A 693 -7.25 8.13 -6.25
C GLY A 693 -5.81 8.34 -5.78
N ILE A 694 -5.43 9.55 -5.38
CA ILE A 694 -4.11 9.82 -4.81
C ILE A 694 -3.88 8.95 -3.56
N GLY A 695 -4.87 8.86 -2.66
CA GLY A 695 -4.79 7.99 -1.49
C GLY A 695 -4.74 6.51 -1.83
N LEU A 696 -5.53 6.10 -2.81
CA LEU A 696 -5.62 4.71 -3.26
C LEU A 696 -4.32 4.23 -3.92
N ILE A 697 -3.71 5.04 -4.79
CA ILE A 697 -2.44 4.70 -5.43
C ILE A 697 -1.30 4.68 -4.40
N ALA A 698 -1.29 5.64 -3.47
CA ALA A 698 -0.24 5.80 -2.48
C ALA A 698 -0.28 4.77 -1.32
N MET A 699 -1.34 3.96 -1.18
CA MET A 699 -1.54 3.09 -0.01
C MET A 699 -0.59 1.89 0.06
N SER A 700 0.18 1.60 -0.98
CA SER A 700 1.09 0.45 -1.07
C SER A 700 2.19 0.48 -0.02
N GLU A 701 2.78 1.65 0.23
CA GLU A 701 3.98 1.84 1.03
C GLU A 701 3.91 3.00 2.02
N ASP A 702 4.74 2.94 3.07
CA ASP A 702 4.80 3.99 4.07
C ASP A 702 5.36 5.30 3.52
N ILE A 703 6.35 5.26 2.61
CA ILE A 703 6.92 6.47 1.97
C ILE A 703 5.87 7.16 1.10
N SER A 704 5.17 6.40 0.26
CA SER A 704 4.07 6.91 -0.57
C SER A 704 2.92 7.47 0.28
N CYS A 705 2.58 6.80 1.38
CA CYS A 705 1.58 7.29 2.35
C CYS A 705 1.99 8.62 3.00
N GLU A 706 3.27 8.79 3.36
CA GLU A 706 3.76 10.04 3.94
C GLU A 706 3.79 11.19 2.93
N MET A 707 4.18 10.90 1.69
CA MET A 707 4.11 11.86 0.58
C MET A 707 2.66 12.32 0.35
N ALA A 708 1.73 11.38 0.26
CA ALA A 708 0.30 11.67 0.12
C ALA A 708 -0.24 12.48 1.31
N PHE A 709 0.17 12.16 2.53
CA PHE A 709 -0.22 12.92 3.73
C PHE A 709 0.19 14.39 3.66
N ARG A 710 1.40 14.68 3.21
CA ARG A 710 1.89 16.06 3.02
C ARG A 710 1.09 16.78 1.95
N THR A 711 0.82 16.12 0.84
CA THR A 711 0.01 16.64 -0.27
C THR A 711 -1.42 16.94 0.18
N PHE A 712 -2.06 16.05 0.93
CA PHE A 712 -3.40 16.24 1.48
C PHE A 712 -3.46 17.40 2.47
N GLY A 713 -2.41 17.62 3.25
CA GLY A 713 -2.29 18.81 4.10
C GLY A 713 -2.38 20.13 3.32
N HIS A 714 -1.89 20.14 2.09
CA HIS A 714 -2.01 21.27 1.16
C HIS A 714 -3.42 21.38 0.56
N LEU A 715 -3.97 20.27 0.06
CA LEU A 715 -5.31 20.21 -0.53
C LEU A 715 -6.42 20.60 0.46
N LEU A 716 -6.29 20.25 1.74
CA LEU A 716 -7.22 20.66 2.80
C LEU A 716 -7.25 22.18 3.03
N ARG A 717 -6.16 22.88 2.74
CA ARG A 717 -6.08 24.35 2.93
C ARG A 717 -6.56 25.09 1.69
N TYR A 718 -6.19 24.64 0.52
CA TYR A 718 -6.30 25.41 -0.72
C TYR A 718 -7.24 24.77 -1.77
N GLY A 719 -7.62 23.51 -1.60
CA GLY A 719 -8.50 22.80 -2.53
C GLY A 719 -9.94 23.34 -2.53
N ASP A 720 -10.67 23.02 -3.57
CA ASP A 720 -12.09 23.30 -3.70
C ASP A 720 -12.92 22.50 -2.68
N SER A 721 -14.19 22.86 -2.52
CA SER A 721 -15.09 22.24 -1.54
C SER A 721 -15.16 20.71 -1.70
N MET A 722 -15.27 20.19 -2.93
CA MET A 722 -15.36 18.75 -3.18
C MET A 722 -14.03 18.02 -2.89
N VAL A 723 -12.89 18.64 -3.19
CA VAL A 723 -11.57 18.15 -2.81
C VAL A 723 -11.46 18.05 -1.29
N LYS A 724 -11.83 19.10 -0.56
CA LYS A 724 -11.82 19.12 0.91
C LYS A 724 -12.69 18.05 1.54
N ARG A 725 -13.87 17.75 0.94
CA ARG A 725 -14.76 16.67 1.40
C ARG A 725 -14.16 15.29 1.20
N SER A 726 -13.36 15.12 0.15
CA SER A 726 -12.79 13.81 -0.22
C SER A 726 -11.46 13.50 0.45
N VAL A 727 -10.66 14.52 0.82
CA VAL A 727 -9.35 14.30 1.47
C VAL A 727 -9.44 13.47 2.75
N PRO A 728 -10.41 13.63 3.68
CA PRO A 728 -10.50 12.76 4.84
C PRO A 728 -10.65 11.29 4.49
N LEU A 729 -11.43 10.98 3.44
CA LEU A 729 -11.63 9.60 2.95
C LEU A 729 -10.35 9.04 2.31
N ALA A 730 -9.65 9.87 1.53
CA ALA A 730 -8.36 9.50 0.94
C ALA A 730 -7.30 9.22 2.02
N LEU A 731 -7.26 10.04 3.08
CA LEU A 731 -6.40 9.81 4.25
C LEU A 731 -6.74 8.50 4.96
N ALA A 732 -8.02 8.14 5.07
CA ALA A 732 -8.42 6.88 5.68
C ALA A 732 -7.90 5.67 4.90
N LEU A 733 -7.92 5.70 3.55
CA LEU A 733 -7.40 4.62 2.71
C LEU A 733 -5.92 4.34 2.95
N THR A 734 -5.11 5.36 3.23
CA THR A 734 -3.68 5.17 3.49
C THR A 734 -3.36 4.48 4.83
N SER A 735 -4.34 4.36 5.74
CA SER A 735 -4.09 3.89 7.11
C SER A 735 -5.28 3.17 7.75
N ILE A 736 -5.95 2.30 7.00
CA ILE A 736 -7.13 1.55 7.48
C ILE A 736 -6.75 0.66 8.67
N SER A 737 -7.55 0.71 9.73
CA SER A 737 -7.33 0.00 10.99
C SER A 737 -5.98 0.30 11.67
N ASN A 738 -5.29 1.37 11.28
CA ASN A 738 -4.00 1.79 11.82
C ASN A 738 -4.05 3.26 12.28
N PRO A 739 -4.42 3.52 13.54
CA PRO A 739 -4.67 4.88 14.05
C PRO A 739 -3.37 5.65 14.33
N LYS A 740 -2.64 6.04 13.28
CA LYS A 740 -1.44 6.89 13.38
C LYS A 740 -1.82 8.25 13.99
N LEU A 741 -1.00 8.73 14.92
CA LEU A 741 -1.29 9.92 15.74
C LEU A 741 -1.48 11.19 14.90
N ASN A 742 -0.58 11.43 13.94
CA ASN A 742 -0.61 12.59 13.05
C ASN A 742 -1.90 12.65 12.20
N LEU A 743 -2.38 11.48 11.74
CA LEU A 743 -3.63 11.39 10.99
C LEU A 743 -4.84 11.70 11.89
N LEU A 744 -4.89 11.11 13.09
CA LEU A 744 -5.97 11.37 14.04
C LEU A 744 -6.05 12.85 14.46
N GLU A 745 -4.92 13.51 14.66
CA GLU A 745 -4.89 14.93 15.00
C GLU A 745 -5.36 15.82 13.83
N THR A 746 -5.00 15.44 12.60
CA THR A 746 -5.46 16.15 11.40
C THR A 746 -6.97 15.97 11.22
N LEU A 747 -7.48 14.74 11.25
CA LEU A 747 -8.91 14.46 11.10
C LEU A 747 -9.74 15.07 12.23
N SER A 748 -9.21 15.10 13.46
CA SER A 748 -9.88 15.76 14.59
C SER A 748 -10.08 17.26 14.37
N LYS A 749 -9.18 17.96 13.67
CA LYS A 749 -9.38 19.35 13.30
C LYS A 749 -10.52 19.51 12.31
N PHE A 750 -10.57 18.65 11.29
CA PHE A 750 -11.60 18.72 10.25
C PHE A 750 -12.95 18.16 10.68
N SER A 751 -13.02 17.37 11.75
CA SER A 751 -14.32 16.96 12.35
C SER A 751 -15.11 18.11 12.97
N HIS A 752 -14.50 19.30 13.08
CA HIS A 752 -15.14 20.55 13.55
C HIS A 752 -15.27 21.58 12.41
N ASP A 753 -15.12 21.16 11.15
CA ASP A 753 -15.24 22.08 10.01
C ASP A 753 -16.65 22.68 9.91
N SER A 754 -16.72 23.87 9.33
CA SER A 754 -17.98 24.57 9.08
C SER A 754 -18.86 23.89 8.02
N ASP A 755 -18.22 23.17 7.05
CA ASP A 755 -18.94 22.32 6.10
C ASP A 755 -19.27 20.97 6.78
N SER A 756 -20.54 20.71 7.00
CA SER A 756 -21.01 19.50 7.68
C SER A 756 -20.65 18.22 6.92
N GLU A 757 -20.44 18.29 5.60
CA GLU A 757 -20.06 17.14 4.78
C GLU A 757 -18.58 16.80 4.95
N VAL A 758 -17.71 17.82 5.06
CA VAL A 758 -16.29 17.64 5.45
C VAL A 758 -16.21 17.03 6.85
N ALA A 759 -17.00 17.56 7.80
CA ALA A 759 -17.02 17.04 9.16
C ALA A 759 -17.51 15.57 9.23
N CYS A 760 -18.58 15.24 8.50
CA CYS A 760 -19.09 13.87 8.40
C CYS A 760 -18.03 12.90 7.88
N ASN A 761 -17.33 13.26 6.79
CA ASN A 761 -16.31 12.43 6.18
C ASN A 761 -15.06 12.30 7.06
N ALA A 762 -14.65 13.37 7.74
CA ALA A 762 -13.54 13.34 8.70
C ALA A 762 -13.85 12.40 9.89
N ILE A 763 -15.08 12.43 10.41
CA ILE A 763 -15.51 11.55 11.49
C ILE A 763 -15.55 10.09 11.04
N PHE A 764 -16.12 9.81 9.86
CA PHE A 764 -16.15 8.45 9.32
C PHE A 764 -14.72 7.93 9.03
N ALA A 765 -13.85 8.78 8.49
CA ALA A 765 -12.43 8.47 8.30
C ALA A 765 -11.72 8.09 9.62
N MET A 766 -12.01 8.82 10.72
CA MET A 766 -11.52 8.42 12.05
C MET A 766 -12.02 7.02 12.45
N GLY A 767 -13.27 6.68 12.10
CA GLY A 767 -13.82 5.34 12.30
C GLY A 767 -13.09 4.25 11.52
N LEU A 768 -12.78 4.50 10.22
CA LEU A 768 -12.05 3.55 9.37
C LEU A 768 -10.61 3.35 9.86
N ILE A 769 -9.91 4.43 10.18
CA ILE A 769 -8.52 4.35 10.71
C ILE A 769 -8.49 3.61 12.05
N GLY A 770 -9.51 3.81 12.87
CA GLY A 770 -9.63 3.15 14.18
C GLY A 770 -10.29 1.79 14.18
N ALA A 771 -10.73 1.27 13.02
CA ALA A 771 -11.58 0.09 12.96
C ALA A 771 -10.94 -1.13 13.64
N GLY A 772 -11.64 -1.69 14.62
CA GLY A 772 -11.24 -2.88 15.37
C GLY A 772 -10.02 -2.72 16.27
N THR A 773 -9.54 -1.50 16.52
CA THR A 773 -8.33 -1.28 17.32
C THR A 773 -8.58 -1.08 18.80
N ASN A 774 -9.82 -0.85 19.20
CA ASN A 774 -10.18 -0.46 20.59
C ASN A 774 -9.35 0.72 21.13
N ASN A 775 -8.87 1.62 20.26
CA ASN A 775 -8.00 2.72 20.65
C ASN A 775 -8.69 3.67 21.64
N ALA A 776 -8.17 3.75 22.87
CA ALA A 776 -8.77 4.52 23.96
C ALA A 776 -8.77 6.03 23.69
N ARG A 777 -7.71 6.55 23.03
CA ARG A 777 -7.61 7.96 22.65
C ARG A 777 -8.70 8.31 21.64
N LEU A 778 -8.84 7.52 20.58
CA LEU A 778 -9.86 7.70 19.57
C LEU A 778 -11.29 7.60 20.17
N ALA A 779 -11.53 6.58 20.99
CA ALA A 779 -12.82 6.43 21.68
C ALA A 779 -13.17 7.64 22.55
N THR A 780 -12.18 8.28 23.17
CA THR A 780 -12.39 9.51 23.95
C THR A 780 -12.72 10.70 23.06
N MET A 781 -11.99 10.86 21.94
CA MET A 781 -12.24 11.91 20.95
C MET A 781 -13.65 11.79 20.35
N LEU A 782 -14.06 10.57 19.97
CA LEU A 782 -15.42 10.32 19.43
C LEU A 782 -16.53 10.60 20.45
N ARG A 783 -16.31 10.36 21.75
CA ARG A 783 -17.28 10.76 22.78
C ARG A 783 -17.40 12.29 22.90
N GLN A 784 -16.30 13.01 22.81
CA GLN A 784 -16.32 14.47 22.80
C GLN A 784 -17.05 15.00 21.56
N LEU A 785 -16.80 14.42 20.39
CA LEU A 785 -17.50 14.76 19.14
C LEU A 785 -18.98 14.46 19.21
N ALA A 786 -19.41 13.38 19.88
CA ALA A 786 -20.83 13.08 20.09
C ALA A 786 -21.54 14.18 20.90
N GLN A 787 -20.87 14.76 21.88
CA GLN A 787 -21.39 15.89 22.66
C GLN A 787 -21.42 17.19 21.84
N TYR A 788 -20.40 17.42 21.02
CA TYR A 788 -20.29 18.60 20.16
C TYR A 788 -21.39 18.62 19.08
N HIS A 789 -21.59 17.52 18.35
CA HIS A 789 -22.54 17.41 17.24
C HIS A 789 -23.96 16.99 17.64
N VAL A 790 -24.38 17.17 18.90
CA VAL A 790 -25.75 16.80 19.38
C VAL A 790 -26.84 17.41 18.51
N LYS A 791 -26.62 18.63 17.97
CA LYS A 791 -27.63 19.35 17.16
C LYS A 791 -27.59 18.98 15.67
N GLU A 792 -26.58 18.27 15.22
CA GLU A 792 -26.37 17.93 13.82
C GLU A 792 -26.58 16.42 13.61
N PRO A 793 -27.77 15.98 13.21
CA PRO A 793 -28.12 14.57 13.21
C PRO A 793 -27.27 13.74 12.24
N ASN A 794 -26.76 14.30 11.13
CA ASN A 794 -25.91 13.59 10.19
C ASN A 794 -24.50 13.34 10.77
N CYS A 795 -23.89 14.38 11.34
CA CYS A 795 -22.58 14.24 12.00
C CYS A 795 -22.66 13.31 13.20
N LEU A 796 -23.73 13.40 14.02
CA LEU A 796 -23.94 12.50 15.13
C LEU A 796 -24.10 11.04 14.69
N PHE A 797 -24.83 10.78 13.58
CA PHE A 797 -24.94 9.47 12.98
C PHE A 797 -23.55 8.91 12.63
N MET A 798 -22.71 9.71 11.96
CA MET A 798 -21.34 9.32 11.61
C MET A 798 -20.47 9.09 12.85
N VAL A 799 -20.61 9.90 13.90
CA VAL A 799 -19.87 9.67 15.16
C VAL A 799 -20.25 8.32 15.77
N ARG A 800 -21.54 7.98 15.78
CA ARG A 800 -21.99 6.67 16.29
C ARG A 800 -21.45 5.52 15.44
N LEU A 801 -21.49 5.64 14.10
CA LEU A 801 -20.85 4.65 13.21
C LEU A 801 -19.36 4.49 13.51
N ALA A 802 -18.61 5.60 13.63
CA ALA A 802 -17.19 5.58 13.95
C ALA A 802 -16.89 4.93 15.30
N GLN A 803 -17.77 5.14 16.31
CA GLN A 803 -17.68 4.44 17.60
C GLN A 803 -17.88 2.93 17.45
N GLY A 804 -18.86 2.50 16.64
CA GLY A 804 -19.08 1.10 16.33
C GLY A 804 -17.89 0.46 15.62
N LEU A 805 -17.37 1.13 14.59
CA LEU A 805 -16.18 0.67 13.83
C LEU A 805 -14.95 0.56 14.72
N THR A 806 -14.69 1.54 15.60
CA THR A 806 -13.55 1.49 16.53
C THR A 806 -13.54 0.21 17.37
N HIS A 807 -14.73 -0.28 17.72
CA HIS A 807 -14.93 -1.49 18.51
C HIS A 807 -15.42 -2.69 17.68
N LEU A 808 -15.10 -2.71 16.37
CA LEU A 808 -15.46 -3.79 15.44
C LEU A 808 -15.04 -5.16 15.99
N GLY A 809 -15.99 -6.11 16.08
CA GLY A 809 -15.75 -7.42 16.67
C GLY A 809 -15.13 -7.36 18.08
N LYS A 810 -15.51 -6.35 18.89
CA LYS A 810 -14.94 -6.10 20.22
C LYS A 810 -13.42 -5.91 20.22
N GLY A 811 -12.84 -5.56 19.06
CA GLY A 811 -11.41 -5.33 18.88
C GLY A 811 -10.62 -6.52 18.32
N THR A 812 -11.29 -7.56 17.83
CA THR A 812 -10.63 -8.75 17.24
C THR A 812 -10.63 -8.79 15.72
N LEU A 813 -11.38 -7.91 15.08
CA LEU A 813 -11.51 -7.82 13.63
C LEU A 813 -10.78 -6.59 13.07
N THR A 814 -10.43 -6.64 11.80
CA THR A 814 -9.79 -5.53 11.05
C THR A 814 -10.52 -5.27 9.75
N LEU A 815 -10.38 -4.06 9.20
CA LEU A 815 -10.78 -3.71 7.84
C LEU A 815 -9.59 -3.54 6.90
N SER A 816 -8.35 -3.80 7.34
CA SER A 816 -7.17 -3.65 6.50
C SER A 816 -7.21 -4.61 5.32
N PRO A 817 -7.09 -4.13 4.06
CA PRO A 817 -7.06 -5.00 2.89
C PRO A 817 -5.69 -5.70 2.71
N PHE A 818 -4.68 -5.33 3.51
CA PHE A 818 -3.35 -5.90 3.45
C PHE A 818 -3.11 -6.94 4.54
N HIS A 819 -2.37 -8.00 4.19
CA HIS A 819 -1.81 -8.97 5.12
C HIS A 819 -0.41 -9.43 4.65
N SER A 820 0.21 -10.37 5.34
CA SER A 820 1.56 -10.86 5.07
C SER A 820 2.60 -9.72 4.98
N ASP A 821 2.70 -8.92 6.03
CA ASP A 821 3.57 -7.73 6.06
C ASP A 821 3.33 -6.74 4.90
N ARG A 822 2.06 -6.52 4.54
CA ARG A 822 1.60 -5.69 3.41
C ARG A 822 2.00 -6.22 2.01
N GLN A 823 2.46 -7.44 1.91
CA GLN A 823 2.86 -8.04 0.62
C GLN A 823 1.65 -8.51 -0.20
N LEU A 824 0.57 -8.89 0.47
CA LEU A 824 -0.66 -9.33 -0.18
C LEU A 824 -1.77 -8.31 0.02
N LEU A 825 -2.40 -7.94 -1.07
CA LEU A 825 -3.61 -7.11 -1.12
C LEU A 825 -4.80 -8.02 -1.41
N LEU A 826 -5.86 -7.92 -0.61
CA LEU A 826 -7.11 -8.62 -0.88
C LEU A 826 -8.03 -7.74 -1.76
N PRO A 827 -8.24 -8.09 -3.04
CA PRO A 827 -9.01 -7.24 -3.96
C PRO A 827 -10.48 -7.07 -3.52
N THR A 828 -11.08 -8.11 -2.96
CA THR A 828 -12.48 -8.08 -2.46
C THR A 828 -12.65 -7.08 -1.31
N ALA A 829 -11.70 -7.07 -0.37
CA ALA A 829 -11.67 -6.11 0.73
C ALA A 829 -11.51 -4.67 0.24
N LEU A 830 -10.56 -4.45 -0.67
CA LEU A 830 -10.33 -3.13 -1.24
C LEU A 830 -11.51 -2.65 -2.06
N GLY A 831 -12.11 -3.52 -2.89
CA GLY A 831 -13.32 -3.22 -3.68
C GLY A 831 -14.47 -2.79 -2.79
N GLY A 832 -14.75 -3.52 -1.71
CA GLY A 832 -15.79 -3.18 -0.75
C GLY A 832 -15.54 -1.82 -0.05
N LEU A 833 -14.32 -1.57 0.42
CA LEU A 833 -13.92 -0.29 0.99
C LEU A 833 -14.11 0.87 0.02
N LEU A 834 -13.71 0.68 -1.24
CA LEU A 834 -13.84 1.72 -2.28
C LEU A 834 -15.30 2.03 -2.59
N ILE A 835 -16.20 1.05 -2.63
CA ILE A 835 -17.65 1.28 -2.81
C ILE A 835 -18.17 2.21 -1.71
N VAL A 836 -17.79 1.97 -0.46
CA VAL A 836 -18.21 2.81 0.68
C VAL A 836 -17.61 4.21 0.58
N VAL A 837 -16.32 4.33 0.28
CA VAL A 837 -15.64 5.62 0.13
C VAL A 837 -16.25 6.43 -1.03
N MET A 838 -16.53 5.80 -2.17
CA MET A 838 -17.18 6.45 -3.32
C MET A 838 -18.63 6.87 -3.02
N SER A 839 -19.36 6.09 -2.20
CA SER A 839 -20.70 6.49 -1.75
C SER A 839 -20.69 7.74 -0.87
N LEU A 840 -19.63 7.93 -0.10
CA LEU A 840 -19.46 9.05 0.85
C LEU A 840 -18.88 10.33 0.21
N ILE A 841 -18.67 10.37 -1.11
CA ILE A 841 -18.48 11.65 -1.83
C ILE A 841 -19.70 12.56 -1.60
N ASP A 842 -20.91 11.97 -1.46
CA ASP A 842 -22.12 12.65 -1.01
C ASP A 842 -22.64 12.01 0.29
N PRO A 843 -22.07 12.34 1.45
CA PRO A 843 -22.41 11.69 2.71
C PRO A 843 -23.85 11.94 3.11
N LYS A 844 -24.44 13.07 2.74
CA LYS A 844 -25.84 13.39 3.05
C LYS A 844 -26.81 12.45 2.34
N TYR A 845 -26.59 12.16 1.06
CA TYR A 845 -27.43 11.22 0.31
C TYR A 845 -27.26 9.79 0.88
N THR A 846 -26.04 9.38 1.13
CA THR A 846 -25.71 8.05 1.68
C THR A 846 -26.42 7.83 3.03
N ILE A 847 -26.33 8.79 3.97
CA ILE A 847 -26.98 8.68 5.28
C ILE A 847 -28.51 8.62 5.17
N LEU A 848 -29.11 9.34 4.21
CA LEU A 848 -30.55 9.46 4.12
C LEU A 848 -31.23 8.36 3.32
N LYS A 849 -30.60 7.89 2.25
CA LYS A 849 -31.23 7.01 1.25
C LYS A 849 -30.43 5.75 0.91
N ALA A 850 -29.09 5.80 0.96
CA ALA A 850 -28.25 4.71 0.50
C ALA A 850 -27.36 4.13 1.60
N HIS A 851 -27.79 4.20 2.87
CA HIS A 851 -27.02 3.73 4.03
C HIS A 851 -26.78 2.20 4.01
N TYR A 852 -27.51 1.42 3.25
CA TYR A 852 -27.25 0.01 3.03
C TYR A 852 -25.94 -0.26 2.29
N LEU A 853 -25.40 0.72 1.54
CA LEU A 853 -24.07 0.61 0.91
C LEU A 853 -22.92 0.48 1.92
N ILE A 854 -23.14 0.88 3.19
CA ILE A 854 -22.15 0.69 4.27
C ILE A 854 -21.83 -0.80 4.48
N TYR A 855 -22.74 -1.72 4.16
CA TYR A 855 -22.49 -3.16 4.26
C TYR A 855 -21.44 -3.68 3.27
N PHE A 856 -21.03 -2.90 2.28
CA PHE A 856 -19.86 -3.23 1.46
C PHE A 856 -18.53 -3.20 2.24
N LEU A 857 -18.52 -2.78 3.52
CA LEU A 857 -17.39 -3.03 4.43
C LEU A 857 -17.20 -4.51 4.76
N VAL A 858 -18.22 -5.35 4.57
CA VAL A 858 -18.20 -6.76 4.99
C VAL A 858 -17.07 -7.57 4.36
N PRO A 859 -16.80 -7.51 3.04
CA PRO A 859 -15.68 -8.25 2.44
C PRO A 859 -14.31 -7.85 3.01
N ALA A 860 -14.20 -6.66 3.62
CA ALA A 860 -12.97 -6.20 4.26
C ALA A 860 -12.84 -6.69 5.72
N ILE A 861 -13.90 -7.21 6.32
CA ILE A 861 -13.87 -7.70 7.72
C ILE A 861 -13.07 -9.00 7.78
N GLN A 862 -11.95 -8.98 8.49
CA GLN A 862 -11.08 -10.14 8.69
C GLN A 862 -10.69 -10.29 10.16
N PRO A 863 -10.50 -11.53 10.66
CA PRO A 863 -10.01 -11.74 12.02
C PRO A 863 -8.51 -11.47 12.11
N ARG A 864 -8.09 -10.83 13.19
CA ARG A 864 -6.69 -10.60 13.53
C ARG A 864 -6.21 -11.69 14.48
N MET A 865 -5.94 -12.87 13.97
CA MET A 865 -5.60 -14.02 14.81
C MET A 865 -4.39 -14.77 14.29
N LEU A 866 -3.70 -15.44 15.20
CA LEU A 866 -2.76 -16.51 14.93
C LEU A 866 -3.21 -17.74 15.70
N ILE A 867 -3.52 -18.81 14.98
CA ILE A 867 -3.86 -20.12 15.53
C ILE A 867 -2.91 -21.13 14.94
N THR A 868 -2.35 -21.98 15.80
CA THR A 868 -1.35 -22.99 15.43
C THR A 868 -1.94 -24.37 15.51
N PHE A 869 -1.60 -25.20 14.52
CA PHE A 869 -2.04 -26.58 14.39
C PHE A 869 -0.84 -27.51 14.26
N ASP A 870 -1.07 -28.78 14.63
CA ASP A 870 -0.18 -29.86 14.25
C ASP A 870 -0.41 -30.31 12.78
N GLU A 871 0.37 -31.25 12.27
CA GLU A 871 0.21 -31.79 10.90
C GLU A 871 -1.13 -32.52 10.68
N GLN A 872 -1.84 -32.93 11.75
CA GLN A 872 -3.14 -33.56 11.74
C GLN A 872 -4.29 -32.54 11.88
N LEU A 873 -3.99 -31.23 11.90
CA LEU A 873 -4.94 -30.13 12.08
C LEU A 873 -5.59 -30.07 13.48
N ASN A 874 -4.99 -30.68 14.50
CA ASN A 874 -5.41 -30.46 15.87
C ASN A 874 -4.83 -29.13 16.40
N PRO A 875 -5.57 -28.36 17.19
CA PRO A 875 -5.03 -27.17 17.83
C PRO A 875 -3.80 -27.49 18.68
N LEU A 876 -2.70 -26.79 18.42
CA LEU A 876 -1.42 -26.95 19.10
C LEU A 876 -1.02 -25.65 19.78
N PRO A 877 -1.34 -25.43 21.07
CA PRO A 877 -0.94 -24.22 21.79
C PRO A 877 0.57 -24.17 21.97
N VAL A 878 1.22 -23.12 21.44
CA VAL A 878 2.67 -22.92 21.57
C VAL A 878 2.98 -21.52 22.06
N PRO A 879 4.09 -21.32 22.80
CA PRO A 879 4.52 -19.99 23.18
C PRO A 879 5.08 -19.23 21.98
N VAL A 880 4.58 -17.99 21.80
CA VAL A 880 4.99 -17.06 20.74
C VAL A 880 5.37 -15.71 21.33
N ARG A 881 6.35 -15.05 20.74
CA ARG A 881 6.71 -13.67 21.03
C ARG A 881 5.98 -12.76 20.04
N VAL A 882 5.22 -11.82 20.53
CA VAL A 882 4.49 -10.85 19.71
C VAL A 882 5.03 -9.45 20.01
N GLY A 883 5.41 -8.73 18.99
CA GLY A 883 5.95 -7.37 19.14
C GLY A 883 5.88 -6.60 17.82
N GLN A 884 6.27 -5.32 17.87
CA GLN A 884 6.29 -4.46 16.68
C GLN A 884 7.41 -4.90 15.73
N ALA A 885 7.04 -5.10 14.46
CA ALA A 885 7.99 -5.38 13.40
C ALA A 885 8.77 -4.11 13.03
N VAL A 886 10.09 -4.18 13.09
CA VAL A 886 11.00 -3.07 12.75
C VAL A 886 12.01 -3.53 11.72
N ASP A 887 12.23 -2.71 10.70
CA ASP A 887 13.24 -2.96 9.69
C ASP A 887 14.65 -2.83 10.27
N VAL A 888 15.55 -3.71 9.86
CA VAL A 888 16.95 -3.65 10.28
C VAL A 888 17.65 -2.56 9.49
N VAL A 889 18.01 -1.46 10.16
CA VAL A 889 18.61 -0.29 9.53
C VAL A 889 19.96 -0.64 8.87
N GLY A 890 20.14 -0.19 7.62
CA GLY A 890 21.38 -0.32 6.85
C GLY A 890 21.74 -1.74 6.40
N GLN A 891 20.79 -2.66 6.43
CA GLN A 891 21.00 -4.05 5.99
C GLN A 891 19.84 -4.51 5.10
N ALA A 892 19.97 -4.24 3.81
CA ALA A 892 19.04 -4.77 2.81
C ALA A 892 19.06 -6.31 2.82
N GLY A 893 17.92 -6.93 2.55
CA GLY A 893 17.80 -8.39 2.52
C GLY A 893 17.79 -9.09 3.88
N LYS A 894 17.70 -8.37 5.00
CA LYS A 894 17.48 -8.98 6.31
C LYS A 894 16.00 -8.93 6.72
N PRO A 895 15.48 -10.02 7.33
CA PRO A 895 14.09 -10.02 7.81
C PRO A 895 13.88 -8.99 8.92
N LYS A 896 12.64 -8.48 9.00
CA LYS A 896 12.23 -7.59 10.10
C LYS A 896 12.43 -8.26 11.45
N THR A 897 12.89 -7.52 12.42
CA THR A 897 13.04 -7.97 13.80
C THR A 897 11.88 -7.49 14.67
N ILE A 898 11.62 -8.18 15.77
CA ILE A 898 10.60 -7.79 16.74
C ILE A 898 11.23 -6.95 17.86
N THR A 899 10.60 -5.83 18.19
CA THR A 899 10.98 -4.99 19.32
C THR A 899 9.84 -4.89 20.32
N GLY A 900 10.17 -4.83 21.61
CA GLY A 900 9.18 -4.65 22.67
C GLY A 900 8.18 -5.80 22.76
N PHE A 901 8.64 -7.04 22.59
CA PHE A 901 7.78 -8.21 22.52
C PHE A 901 7.21 -8.64 23.88
N GLN A 902 6.06 -9.27 23.84
CA GLN A 902 5.44 -10.02 24.93
C GLN A 902 5.29 -11.47 24.51
N THR A 903 5.43 -12.39 25.45
CA THR A 903 5.23 -13.84 25.20
C THR A 903 3.80 -14.21 25.53
N HIS A 904 3.13 -14.82 24.56
CA HIS A 904 1.76 -15.34 24.68
C HIS A 904 1.72 -16.80 24.26
N THR A 905 0.66 -17.50 24.64
CA THR A 905 0.39 -18.84 24.10
C THR A 905 -0.69 -18.71 23.03
N THR A 906 -0.53 -19.40 21.90
CA THR A 906 -1.55 -19.41 20.83
C THR A 906 -2.82 -20.13 21.32
N PRO A 907 -4.02 -19.69 20.87
CA PRO A 907 -4.33 -18.63 19.91
C PRO A 907 -4.09 -17.21 20.44
N VAL A 908 -3.59 -16.32 19.60
CA VAL A 908 -3.24 -14.94 19.98
C VAL A 908 -3.81 -13.92 18.99
N LEU A 909 -4.12 -12.72 19.50
CA LEU A 909 -4.56 -11.57 18.71
C LEU A 909 -3.33 -10.77 18.25
N LEU A 910 -3.24 -10.49 16.94
CA LEU A 910 -2.20 -9.67 16.35
C LEU A 910 -2.74 -8.28 15.98
N SER A 911 -2.05 -7.22 16.38
CA SER A 911 -2.35 -5.86 15.92
C SER A 911 -1.65 -5.57 14.60
N ILE A 912 -2.09 -4.52 13.89
CA ILE A 912 -1.43 -4.11 12.65
C ILE A 912 -0.01 -3.63 12.97
N GLY A 913 0.97 -4.12 12.19
CA GLY A 913 2.39 -3.85 12.40
C GLY A 913 3.05 -4.76 13.44
N GLU A 914 2.30 -5.61 14.14
CA GLU A 914 2.86 -6.64 15.01
C GLU A 914 3.21 -7.89 14.22
N ARG A 915 4.27 -8.54 14.64
CA ARG A 915 4.75 -9.82 14.13
C ARG A 915 4.86 -10.81 15.28
N ALA A 916 4.55 -12.06 14.99
CA ALA A 916 4.76 -13.17 15.90
C ALA A 916 5.99 -13.99 15.49
N GLU A 917 6.73 -14.48 16.46
CA GLU A 917 7.82 -15.45 16.29
C GLU A 917 7.65 -16.57 17.33
N LEU A 918 8.00 -17.81 16.97
CA LEU A 918 7.98 -18.91 17.94
C LEU A 918 8.99 -18.62 19.07
N ALA A 919 8.55 -18.84 20.30
CA ALA A 919 9.41 -18.72 21.47
C ALA A 919 10.10 -20.06 21.83
N THR A 920 9.81 -21.13 21.11
CA THR A 920 10.36 -22.48 21.28
C THR A 920 11.05 -22.93 20.00
N GLU A 921 12.09 -23.71 20.11
CA GLU A 921 12.78 -24.38 19.00
C GLU A 921 12.25 -25.82 18.76
N GLU A 922 11.30 -26.27 19.57
CA GLU A 922 10.69 -27.58 19.44
C GLU A 922 9.91 -27.78 18.14
N TYR A 923 9.36 -26.69 17.59
CA TYR A 923 8.54 -26.72 16.40
C TYR A 923 9.07 -25.78 15.32
N LEU A 924 8.93 -26.19 14.06
CA LEU A 924 9.24 -25.40 12.86
C LEU A 924 7.93 -25.02 12.15
N PRO A 925 7.72 -23.75 11.82
CA PRO A 925 6.54 -23.33 11.07
C PRO A 925 6.71 -23.65 9.58
N LEU A 926 5.64 -24.08 8.91
CA LEU A 926 5.64 -24.34 7.47
C LEU A 926 5.57 -23.04 6.62
N THR A 927 5.38 -21.90 7.26
CA THR A 927 5.40 -20.58 6.62
C THR A 927 6.24 -19.59 7.44
N PRO A 928 7.04 -18.72 6.81
CA PRO A 928 7.91 -17.78 7.54
C PRO A 928 7.15 -16.64 8.22
N ILE A 929 5.90 -16.36 7.81
CA ILE A 929 5.07 -15.32 8.41
C ILE A 929 3.98 -15.99 9.24
N LEU A 930 4.06 -15.81 10.56
CA LEU A 930 3.11 -16.38 11.51
C LEU A 930 1.87 -15.50 11.64
N GLU A 931 0.84 -15.78 10.86
CA GLU A 931 -0.45 -15.10 10.91
C GLU A 931 -1.58 -16.00 10.38
N GLY A 932 -2.80 -15.77 10.84
CA GLY A 932 -3.95 -16.60 10.46
C GLY A 932 -3.82 -18.02 11.00
N PHE A 933 -3.84 -18.99 10.11
CA PHE A 933 -3.70 -20.42 10.42
C PHE A 933 -2.33 -20.92 10.03
N VAL A 934 -1.57 -21.45 10.99
CA VAL A 934 -0.20 -21.93 10.79
C VAL A 934 -0.04 -23.35 11.27
N ILE A 935 0.42 -24.21 10.38
CA ILE A 935 0.77 -25.60 10.70
C ILE A 935 2.23 -25.64 11.16
N LEU A 936 2.46 -26.33 12.27
CA LEU A 936 3.76 -26.52 12.87
C LEU A 936 4.20 -27.98 12.72
N ARG A 937 5.46 -28.17 12.35
CA ARG A 937 6.11 -29.46 12.28
C ARG A 937 7.07 -29.61 13.47
N LYS A 938 7.15 -30.80 14.05
CA LYS A 938 8.12 -31.05 15.11
C LYS A 938 9.54 -30.94 14.56
N ASN A 939 10.39 -30.17 15.24
CA ASN A 939 11.79 -30.01 14.83
C ASN A 939 12.57 -31.31 15.05
N PRO A 940 13.12 -31.95 14.00
CA PRO A 940 13.87 -33.19 14.14
C PRO A 940 15.21 -33.02 14.89
N ASP A 941 15.76 -31.81 14.87
CA ASP A 941 17.05 -31.50 15.51
C ASP A 941 16.89 -31.06 16.98
N TYR A 942 15.69 -30.96 17.49
CA TYR A 942 15.43 -30.58 18.88
C TYR A 942 15.66 -31.75 19.83
N VAL A 943 16.67 -31.60 20.68
CA VAL A 943 16.95 -32.51 21.76
C VAL A 943 16.36 -31.97 23.06
N SER A 944 15.34 -32.63 23.60
CA SER A 944 14.61 -32.21 24.83
C SER A 944 15.49 -32.29 26.07
#